data_bfe1c4085410a6c0db36f744ab2a8856
#
_entry.id   bfe1c4085410a6c0db36f744ab2a8856
#
_cell.length_a   1.000
_cell.length_b   1.000
_cell.length_c   1.000
_cell.angle_alpha   90.00
_cell.angle_beta   90.00
_cell.angle_gamma   90.00
#
_symmetry.space_group_name_H-M   'P 1'
#
loop_
_entity.id
_entity.type
_entity.pdbx_description
1 polymer ?
#
loop_
_entity_poly.entity_id
_entity_poly.type
_entity_poly.pdbx_seq_one_letter_code
_entity_poly.pdbx_strand_id
1 'polypeptide(L)'
;LTGSDSASGSPSAPFATLERAKQEVASLVAQGLPDGGVVVWIHDGFHALDATLTLGAAESGSANAPIVWRGVPGETPRIAGGKHVPTTAFTPVSSTAPVYARLDPTARDHVLQLDLSALGITDYGVLERRGFCRQADRSAVELFVNGERLPLARWPDASAHDLPSDIENANAVTLFGAPSPDVTGPYVKTGTQDGVSSFARDGLVGGLQYNLYRRTWDYEGSTYTAWFLTTHETGYPGNENPWWSHYAHTLGTMDPSNGAVGQVSTHDPEAINRGFAPVLEALSDTAWRYAGDRPSRWSDVADLRFHGFWKYAWADCHVAAASIDTTTRTVTFAESPGYGVTEGQPWYAYNIPEEITEAGEWWIDRTNGMLYLWPPSGFDGGDVVISTLPDTVIRFDDASWVTVQDVTIEAGRANLVHVDGGEHVSLVGVTLRHAGTNGAILSGSNHRVDHGNLYGLGNGGVRVSGGDRTSLLPGATVVEHSHFHEFGQWEWTYRPAVSLSDVGHVVRNNVMHDAPHSAILFGGNEHVIEKNEIYEVCQYSSDAGAIYTGRDWGYRGNVVRHNFIHDVATNFEGYGVHGVYLDDCVSGIRVEGNVIYRVSGHAIQHGGGRDNVMVNNVLARCGDALSADSRGAEWPGSPNNIPGDSWNLLEKLQKVGYQNEPWASRYPACAAIPNDWDAIIAPGAMWRHPEGCVFSRNVGFANTSWIRASAETLDVYAEMADNLEDVDPKFVDEANLDLSLQPDSPAYDLPGFEEIPFGEMGIDP
;
A
#
# COMPACT_ATOMS: atom_id res chain seq x y z
N LEU A 1 34.23 17.82 -17.56
CA LEU A 1 34.20 18.18 -19.00
C LEU A 1 32.89 18.88 -19.29
N THR A 2 32.93 20.02 -20.02
CA THR A 2 31.69 20.67 -20.50
C THR A 2 31.36 20.10 -21.87
N GLY A 3 30.21 19.40 -21.99
CA GLY A 3 29.74 18.82 -23.24
C GLY A 3 29.24 19.86 -24.23
N SER A 4 29.17 19.51 -25.52
CA SER A 4 28.59 20.32 -26.58
C SER A 4 27.88 19.44 -27.61
N ASP A 5 26.66 19.77 -28.01
CA ASP A 5 25.92 18.99 -28.99
C ASP A 5 26.49 19.10 -30.42
N SER A 6 27.42 20.01 -30.65
CA SER A 6 28.24 20.06 -31.86
C SER A 6 29.53 19.23 -31.79
N ALA A 7 29.81 18.60 -30.64
CA ALA A 7 30.97 17.74 -30.46
C ALA A 7 30.80 16.36 -31.13
N SER A 8 31.88 15.57 -31.10
CA SER A 8 31.88 14.25 -31.77
C SER A 8 31.31 13.12 -30.93
N GLY A 9 30.97 13.36 -29.66
CA GLY A 9 30.55 12.29 -28.74
C GLY A 9 31.68 11.40 -28.20
N SER A 10 32.95 11.80 -28.44
CA SER A 10 34.12 11.07 -27.93
C SER A 10 34.37 11.43 -26.44
N PRO A 11 35.16 10.62 -25.68
CA PRO A 11 35.49 10.92 -24.28
C PRO A 11 36.13 12.30 -24.05
N SER A 12 36.85 12.86 -25.05
CA SER A 12 37.47 14.18 -24.97
C SER A 12 36.58 15.30 -25.51
N ALA A 13 35.48 15.00 -26.18
CA ALA A 13 34.52 15.91 -26.78
C ALA A 13 33.09 15.36 -26.67
N PRO A 14 32.55 15.26 -25.45
CA PRO A 14 31.24 14.64 -25.20
C PRO A 14 30.09 15.52 -25.71
N PHE A 15 28.93 14.92 -25.95
CA PHE A 15 27.69 15.63 -26.17
C PHE A 15 27.26 16.36 -24.88
N ALA A 16 26.45 17.41 -25.01
CA ALA A 16 25.89 18.12 -23.86
C ALA A 16 24.58 17.49 -23.38
N THR A 17 23.81 16.87 -24.27
CA THR A 17 22.45 16.39 -23.98
C THR A 17 22.25 14.94 -24.34
N LEU A 18 21.33 14.28 -23.60
CA LEU A 18 20.89 12.90 -23.89
C LEU A 18 20.14 12.82 -25.22
N GLU A 19 19.42 13.88 -25.59
CA GLU A 19 18.72 13.94 -26.89
C GLU A 19 19.68 13.93 -28.06
N ARG A 20 20.85 14.60 -27.96
CA ARG A 20 21.88 14.53 -28.99
C ARG A 20 22.52 13.13 -29.06
N ALA A 21 22.73 12.50 -27.91
CA ALA A 21 23.22 11.13 -27.85
C ALA A 21 22.23 10.15 -28.52
N LYS A 22 20.92 10.31 -28.27
CA LYS A 22 19.85 9.54 -28.91
C LYS A 22 19.92 9.67 -30.44
N GLN A 23 20.05 10.87 -30.96
CA GLN A 23 20.19 11.09 -32.42
C GLN A 23 21.41 10.36 -33.02
N GLU A 24 22.52 10.30 -32.29
CA GLU A 24 23.70 9.55 -32.70
C GLU A 24 23.44 8.04 -32.72
N VAL A 25 22.79 7.51 -31.67
CA VAL A 25 22.39 6.11 -31.60
C VAL A 25 21.49 5.74 -32.78
N ALA A 26 20.48 6.55 -33.09
CA ALA A 26 19.60 6.31 -34.23
C ALA A 26 20.38 6.32 -35.56
N SER A 27 21.38 7.20 -35.70
CA SER A 27 22.26 7.22 -36.86
C SER A 27 23.10 5.95 -36.98
N LEU A 28 23.64 5.44 -35.86
CA LEU A 28 24.41 4.19 -35.83
C LEU A 28 23.54 2.97 -36.15
N VAL A 29 22.32 2.92 -35.61
CA VAL A 29 21.36 1.86 -35.93
C VAL A 29 21.05 1.83 -37.41
N ALA A 30 20.80 3.00 -38.01
CA ALA A 30 20.51 3.11 -39.44
C ALA A 30 21.69 2.69 -40.35
N GLN A 31 22.94 2.82 -39.88
CA GLN A 31 24.16 2.39 -40.57
C GLN A 31 24.50 0.92 -40.34
N GLY A 32 23.86 0.27 -39.41
CA GLY A 32 24.15 -1.07 -38.91
C GLY A 32 25.09 -1.05 -37.69
N LEU A 33 24.58 -1.55 -36.57
CA LEU A 33 25.36 -1.61 -35.35
C LEU A 33 26.56 -2.53 -35.47
N PRO A 34 27.68 -2.22 -34.84
CA PRO A 34 28.81 -3.12 -34.73
C PRO A 34 28.47 -4.37 -33.89
N ASP A 35 29.18 -5.46 -34.13
CA ASP A 35 29.14 -6.65 -33.25
C ASP A 35 29.42 -6.25 -31.80
N GLY A 36 28.59 -6.69 -30.85
CA GLY A 36 28.66 -6.31 -29.45
C GLY A 36 27.93 -5.01 -29.09
N GLY A 37 27.36 -4.31 -30.07
CA GLY A 37 26.48 -3.16 -29.84
C GLY A 37 27.19 -1.84 -29.54
N VAL A 38 26.46 -0.95 -28.87
CA VAL A 38 26.89 0.43 -28.56
C VAL A 38 26.64 0.74 -27.08
N VAL A 39 27.60 1.44 -26.47
CA VAL A 39 27.45 1.97 -25.11
C VAL A 39 27.46 3.50 -25.16
N VAL A 40 26.40 4.10 -24.61
CA VAL A 40 26.32 5.54 -24.34
C VAL A 40 26.73 5.78 -22.90
N TRP A 41 27.92 6.34 -22.69
CA TRP A 41 28.43 6.68 -21.36
C TRP A 41 27.86 8.00 -20.89
N ILE A 42 27.21 7.99 -19.72
CA ILE A 42 26.63 9.17 -19.09
C ILE A 42 27.53 9.58 -17.92
N HIS A 43 28.08 10.78 -18.01
CA HIS A 43 28.92 11.34 -16.95
C HIS A 43 28.11 11.91 -15.81
N ASP A 44 28.76 12.03 -14.66
CA ASP A 44 28.22 12.67 -13.46
C ASP A 44 27.67 14.07 -13.76
N GLY A 45 26.56 14.38 -13.10
CA GLY A 45 25.86 15.65 -13.25
C GLY A 45 24.35 15.50 -13.15
N PHE A 46 23.67 16.64 -13.15
CA PHE A 46 22.22 16.76 -13.16
C PHE A 46 21.73 17.02 -14.59
N HIS A 47 21.23 15.97 -15.24
CA HIS A 47 20.72 16.00 -16.62
C HIS A 47 19.22 16.28 -16.61
N ALA A 48 18.84 17.55 -16.49
CA ALA A 48 17.43 17.96 -16.53
C ALA A 48 16.83 17.74 -17.91
N LEU A 49 15.65 17.16 -17.97
CA LEU A 49 14.86 16.96 -19.18
C LEU A 49 13.67 17.93 -19.18
N ASP A 50 13.56 18.74 -20.22
CA ASP A 50 12.39 19.61 -20.44
C ASP A 50 11.25 18.88 -21.17
N ALA A 51 11.51 17.67 -21.70
CA ALA A 51 10.56 16.78 -22.36
C ALA A 51 10.98 15.33 -22.17
N THR A 52 10.02 14.40 -22.32
CA THR A 52 10.27 12.97 -22.27
C THR A 52 11.39 12.54 -23.25
N LEU A 53 12.39 11.83 -22.73
CA LEU A 53 13.35 11.12 -23.58
C LEU A 53 12.71 9.84 -24.11
N THR A 54 12.28 9.83 -25.36
CA THR A 54 11.63 8.65 -25.97
C THR A 54 12.64 7.87 -26.82
N LEU A 55 12.78 6.58 -26.54
CA LEU A 55 13.57 5.62 -27.33
C LEU A 55 12.61 4.64 -28.00
N GLY A 56 12.77 4.41 -29.27
CA GLY A 56 11.89 3.56 -30.06
C GLY A 56 12.63 2.55 -30.94
N ALA A 57 11.99 2.07 -31.98
CA ALA A 57 12.59 1.14 -32.92
C ALA A 57 13.87 1.68 -33.59
N ALA A 58 13.97 3.00 -33.75
CA ALA A 58 15.16 3.65 -34.30
C ALA A 58 16.38 3.64 -33.39
N GLU A 59 16.18 3.48 -32.10
CA GLU A 59 17.20 3.37 -31.07
C GLU A 59 17.28 1.95 -30.49
N SER A 60 16.75 0.96 -31.17
CA SER A 60 16.75 -0.44 -30.75
C SER A 60 17.99 -1.20 -31.21
N GLY A 61 18.43 -2.11 -30.34
CA GLY A 61 19.50 -3.05 -30.64
C GLY A 61 18.99 -4.41 -31.12
N SER A 62 19.83 -5.42 -30.92
CA SER A 62 19.52 -6.83 -31.17
C SER A 62 20.29 -7.70 -30.14
N ALA A 63 19.99 -8.99 -30.07
CA ALA A 63 20.69 -9.92 -29.20
C ALA A 63 22.22 -9.88 -29.33
N ASN A 64 22.74 -9.68 -30.56
CA ASN A 64 24.17 -9.62 -30.82
C ASN A 64 24.75 -8.21 -30.78
N ALA A 65 23.91 -7.19 -30.82
CA ALA A 65 24.30 -5.78 -30.82
C ALA A 65 23.34 -4.93 -29.96
N PRO A 66 23.36 -5.11 -28.63
CA PRO A 66 22.50 -4.34 -27.73
C PRO A 66 22.95 -2.88 -27.65
N ILE A 67 22.04 -2.01 -27.21
CA ILE A 67 22.30 -0.61 -26.88
C ILE A 67 22.24 -0.43 -25.38
N VAL A 68 23.33 0.11 -24.79
CA VAL A 68 23.44 0.30 -23.35
C VAL A 68 23.65 1.78 -23.03
N TRP A 69 22.72 2.37 -22.29
CA TRP A 69 22.84 3.70 -21.70
C TRP A 69 23.34 3.53 -20.26
N ARG A 70 24.56 3.95 -19.98
CA ARG A 70 25.22 3.56 -18.72
C ARG A 70 25.96 4.72 -18.07
N GLY A 71 25.81 4.84 -16.75
CA GLY A 71 26.67 5.71 -15.93
C GLY A 71 28.14 5.32 -16.02
N VAL A 72 29.02 6.29 -16.02
CA VAL A 72 30.47 6.04 -15.95
C VAL A 72 30.80 5.41 -14.59
N PRO A 73 31.57 4.30 -14.53
CA PRO A 73 31.90 3.63 -13.28
C PRO A 73 32.49 4.57 -12.22
N GLY A 74 31.88 4.60 -11.04
CA GLY A 74 32.26 5.47 -9.93
C GLY A 74 31.69 6.87 -9.99
N GLU A 75 30.86 7.19 -10.99
CA GLU A 75 30.06 8.40 -11.11
C GLU A 75 28.58 8.10 -10.83
N THR A 76 27.79 9.12 -10.49
CA THR A 76 26.35 8.99 -10.14
C THR A 76 25.50 9.97 -10.97
N PRO A 77 25.39 9.77 -12.29
CA PRO A 77 24.61 10.66 -13.15
C PRO A 77 23.12 10.61 -12.77
N ARG A 78 22.48 11.79 -12.76
CA ARG A 78 21.08 11.99 -12.42
C ARG A 78 20.32 12.49 -13.64
N ILE A 79 19.38 11.70 -14.16
CA ILE A 79 18.44 12.06 -15.23
C ILE A 79 17.15 12.51 -14.54
N ALA A 80 16.79 13.78 -14.67
CA ALA A 80 15.73 14.37 -13.86
C ALA A 80 14.63 15.01 -14.69
N GLY A 81 13.37 14.73 -14.30
CA GLY A 81 12.18 15.45 -14.75
C GLY A 81 11.92 16.72 -13.92
N GLY A 82 12.93 17.23 -13.26
CA GLY A 82 12.88 18.40 -12.39
C GLY A 82 14.00 19.39 -12.66
N LYS A 83 13.97 20.51 -11.93
CA LYS A 83 15.01 21.56 -11.96
C LYS A 83 15.71 21.64 -10.62
N HIS A 84 17.04 21.73 -10.67
CA HIS A 84 17.84 22.08 -9.51
C HIS A 84 17.70 23.56 -9.20
N VAL A 85 17.45 23.91 -7.93
CA VAL A 85 17.23 25.27 -7.45
C VAL A 85 18.28 25.61 -6.42
N PRO A 86 19.09 26.67 -6.62
CA PRO A 86 20.06 27.07 -5.62
C PRO A 86 19.34 27.60 -4.36
N THR A 87 19.79 27.20 -3.18
CA THR A 87 19.21 27.63 -1.90
C THR A 87 19.27 29.15 -1.73
N THR A 88 20.22 29.84 -2.37
CA THR A 88 20.33 31.29 -2.40
C THR A 88 19.20 32.01 -3.16
N ALA A 89 18.37 31.29 -3.91
CA ALA A 89 17.18 31.86 -4.56
C ALA A 89 16.01 32.07 -3.58
N PHE A 90 16.06 31.40 -2.44
CA PHE A 90 15.06 31.54 -1.39
C PHE A 90 15.37 32.79 -0.55
N THR A 91 14.33 33.56 -0.23
CA THR A 91 14.43 34.78 0.56
C THR A 91 13.41 34.80 1.70
N PRO A 92 13.69 35.47 2.83
CA PRO A 92 12.72 35.61 3.90
C PRO A 92 11.42 36.26 3.42
N VAL A 93 10.28 35.84 3.99
CA VAL A 93 8.96 36.42 3.70
C VAL A 93 8.88 37.82 4.32
N SER A 94 8.52 38.81 3.50
CA SER A 94 8.34 40.20 4.02
C SER A 94 7.11 40.24 4.96
N SER A 95 7.26 40.94 6.09
CA SER A 95 6.15 41.20 7.02
C SER A 95 4.99 41.99 6.41
N THR A 96 5.18 42.59 5.23
CA THR A 96 4.15 43.29 4.46
C THR A 96 3.49 42.40 3.39
N ALA A 97 3.99 41.20 3.17
CA ALA A 97 3.42 40.26 2.21
C ALA A 97 2.06 39.76 2.73
N PRO A 98 1.03 39.62 1.88
CA PRO A 98 -0.30 39.15 2.32
C PRO A 98 -0.25 37.78 3.02
N VAL A 99 0.61 36.87 2.57
CA VAL A 99 0.78 35.53 3.16
C VAL A 99 1.32 35.57 4.58
N TYR A 100 2.12 36.60 4.94
CA TYR A 100 2.73 36.70 6.27
C TYR A 100 1.69 36.69 7.42
N ALA A 101 0.54 37.33 7.18
CA ALA A 101 -0.55 37.33 8.17
C ALA A 101 -1.23 35.94 8.30
N ARG A 102 -1.15 35.12 7.26
CA ARG A 102 -1.73 33.77 7.23
C ARG A 102 -0.82 32.75 7.93
N LEU A 103 0.52 32.93 7.88
CA LEU A 103 1.47 32.03 8.51
C LEU A 103 1.26 31.94 10.02
N ASP A 104 1.42 30.73 10.57
CA ASP A 104 1.44 30.56 12.02
C ASP A 104 2.49 31.50 12.64
N PRO A 105 2.19 32.16 13.77
CA PRO A 105 3.13 33.08 14.40
C PRO A 105 4.51 32.49 14.68
N THR A 106 4.61 31.20 14.98
CA THR A 106 5.87 30.49 15.24
C THR A 106 6.71 30.28 13.97
N ALA A 107 6.07 30.20 12.81
CA ALA A 107 6.71 29.95 11.52
C ALA A 107 7.26 31.24 10.85
N ARG A 108 6.74 32.42 11.19
CA ARG A 108 6.95 33.68 10.45
C ARG A 108 8.42 34.07 10.26
N ASP A 109 9.26 33.79 11.26
CA ASP A 109 10.68 34.13 11.21
C ASP A 109 11.53 33.05 10.52
N HIS A 110 10.92 31.91 10.17
CA HIS A 110 11.60 30.76 9.60
C HIS A 110 11.24 30.54 8.13
N VAL A 111 10.04 30.93 7.71
CA VAL A 111 9.56 30.65 6.35
C VAL A 111 10.29 31.52 5.32
N LEU A 112 10.82 30.83 4.30
CA LEU A 112 11.39 31.42 3.11
C LEU A 112 10.40 31.37 1.95
N GLN A 113 10.57 32.29 0.98
CA GLN A 113 9.78 32.33 -0.26
C GLN A 113 10.66 32.19 -1.48
N LEU A 114 10.12 31.62 -2.55
CA LEU A 114 10.75 31.44 -3.85
C LEU A 114 9.78 31.83 -4.96
N ASP A 115 10.20 32.69 -5.88
CA ASP A 115 9.46 32.99 -7.11
C ASP A 115 9.78 31.94 -8.17
N LEU A 116 8.86 31.03 -8.39
CA LEU A 116 9.00 29.94 -9.37
C LEU A 116 9.02 30.45 -10.81
N SER A 117 8.27 31.55 -11.08
CA SER A 117 8.19 32.13 -12.41
C SER A 117 9.53 32.76 -12.84
N ALA A 118 10.27 33.33 -11.89
CA ALA A 118 11.64 33.85 -12.12
C ALA A 118 12.62 32.72 -12.53
N LEU A 119 12.34 31.47 -12.18
CA LEU A 119 13.12 30.29 -12.58
C LEU A 119 12.59 29.63 -13.85
N GLY A 120 11.59 30.24 -14.50
CA GLY A 120 10.92 29.70 -15.68
C GLY A 120 10.03 28.48 -15.39
N ILE A 121 9.61 28.29 -14.14
CA ILE A 121 8.64 27.30 -13.73
C ILE A 121 7.28 27.99 -13.70
N THR A 122 6.40 27.67 -14.66
CA THR A 122 5.08 28.31 -14.83
C THR A 122 3.92 27.32 -14.83
N ASP A 123 4.20 26.02 -14.98
CA ASP A 123 3.22 24.94 -14.77
C ASP A 123 3.42 24.32 -13.38
N TYR A 124 2.54 24.66 -12.46
CA TYR A 124 2.57 24.15 -11.07
C TYR A 124 1.72 22.91 -10.88
N GLY A 125 0.99 22.49 -11.90
CA GLY A 125 0.02 21.40 -11.81
C GLY A 125 -1.16 21.73 -10.91
N VAL A 126 -2.05 20.76 -10.80
CA VAL A 126 -3.27 20.82 -9.98
C VAL A 126 -3.24 19.66 -8.99
N LEU A 127 -3.68 19.92 -7.77
CA LEU A 127 -3.95 18.85 -6.80
C LEU A 127 -5.28 18.17 -7.19
N GLU A 128 -5.17 17.10 -7.97
CA GLU A 128 -6.32 16.36 -8.46
C GLU A 128 -6.90 15.45 -7.37
N ARG A 129 -8.15 15.04 -7.55
CA ARG A 129 -8.73 13.92 -6.81
C ARG A 129 -7.93 12.66 -7.15
N ARG A 130 -7.48 11.91 -6.14
CA ARG A 130 -6.64 10.72 -6.32
C ARG A 130 -6.80 9.74 -5.16
N GLY A 131 -6.17 8.57 -5.27
CA GLY A 131 -6.26 7.46 -4.32
C GLY A 131 -7.01 6.28 -4.91
N PHE A 132 -7.62 5.44 -4.08
CA PHE A 132 -8.49 4.34 -4.54
C PHE A 132 -9.67 4.85 -5.38
N CYS A 133 -10.24 5.96 -4.98
CA CYS A 133 -11.41 6.56 -5.64
C CYS A 133 -11.13 7.04 -7.07
N ARG A 134 -9.88 7.35 -7.40
CA ARG A 134 -9.43 7.76 -8.74
C ARG A 134 -7.92 7.70 -8.83
N GLN A 135 -7.40 7.03 -9.84
CA GLN A 135 -5.97 7.09 -10.14
C GLN A 135 -5.65 8.42 -10.84
N ALA A 136 -4.59 9.10 -10.39
CA ALA A 136 -4.06 10.27 -11.08
C ALA A 136 -2.95 9.87 -12.05
N ASP A 137 -2.90 10.57 -13.21
CA ASP A 137 -1.88 10.33 -14.22
C ASP A 137 -0.54 11.03 -13.89
N ARG A 138 -0.60 12.08 -13.05
CA ARG A 138 0.55 12.86 -12.61
C ARG A 138 0.29 13.57 -11.28
N SER A 139 1.34 14.05 -10.63
CA SER A 139 1.25 14.95 -9.49
C SER A 139 1.29 16.43 -9.91
N ALA A 140 0.96 17.33 -8.99
CA ALA A 140 1.39 18.72 -9.03
C ALA A 140 2.93 18.79 -8.88
N VAL A 141 3.52 19.98 -8.93
CA VAL A 141 4.94 20.14 -8.56
C VAL A 141 5.18 19.67 -7.13
N GLU A 142 6.35 19.10 -6.92
CA GLU A 142 6.82 18.59 -5.63
C GLU A 142 8.20 19.15 -5.33
N LEU A 143 8.52 19.28 -4.06
CA LEU A 143 9.77 19.81 -3.56
C LEU A 143 10.57 18.71 -2.88
N PHE A 144 11.84 18.59 -3.28
CA PHE A 144 12.80 17.64 -2.70
C PHE A 144 14.02 18.40 -2.19
N VAL A 145 14.47 18.05 -0.99
CA VAL A 145 15.66 18.64 -0.37
C VAL A 145 16.57 17.51 0.13
N ASN A 146 17.82 17.51 -0.31
CA ASN A 146 18.83 16.51 0.04
C ASN A 146 18.39 15.06 -0.21
N GLY A 147 17.58 14.84 -1.26
CA GLY A 147 17.07 13.53 -1.61
C GLY A 147 15.81 13.09 -0.84
N GLU A 148 15.19 13.98 -0.08
CA GLU A 148 13.95 13.73 0.66
C GLU A 148 12.79 14.51 0.04
N ARG A 149 11.61 13.87 -0.08
CA ARG A 149 10.36 14.52 -0.45
C ARG A 149 9.85 15.34 0.72
N LEU A 150 9.62 16.63 0.54
CA LEU A 150 9.05 17.47 1.58
C LEU A 150 7.51 17.42 1.56
N PRO A 151 6.85 17.35 2.73
CA PRO A 151 5.40 17.35 2.84
C PRO A 151 4.80 18.72 2.53
N LEU A 152 3.68 18.76 1.81
CA LEU A 152 2.83 19.93 1.81
C LEU A 152 2.32 20.20 3.23
N ALA A 153 2.31 21.48 3.63
CA ALA A 153 1.81 21.89 4.93
C ALA A 153 0.42 21.33 5.20
N ARG A 154 0.27 20.61 6.32
CA ARG A 154 -0.90 19.79 6.63
C ARG A 154 -1.33 19.91 8.08
N TRP A 155 -2.59 19.58 8.33
CA TRP A 155 -3.10 19.37 9.67
C TRP A 155 -3.97 18.09 9.73
N PRO A 156 -3.78 17.20 10.73
CA PRO A 156 -2.67 17.24 11.72
C PRO A 156 -1.30 17.01 11.07
N ASP A 157 -0.25 17.48 11.74
CA ASP A 157 1.13 17.22 11.32
C ASP A 157 1.39 15.71 11.29
N ALA A 158 2.25 15.24 10.40
CA ALA A 158 2.47 13.80 10.20
C ALA A 158 2.99 13.10 11.46
N SER A 159 3.74 13.82 12.31
CA SER A 159 4.28 13.34 13.59
C SER A 159 3.29 13.39 14.74
N ALA A 160 2.15 14.10 14.59
CA ALA A 160 1.20 14.33 15.68
C ALA A 160 0.53 13.02 16.14
N HIS A 161 0.57 12.78 17.45
CA HIS A 161 -0.01 11.61 18.07
C HIS A 161 -0.44 11.91 19.50
N ASP A 162 -1.74 12.07 19.71
CA ASP A 162 -2.34 12.45 20.99
C ASP A 162 -2.99 11.26 21.73
N LEU A 163 -3.02 10.07 21.10
CA LEU A 163 -3.65 8.92 21.73
C LEU A 163 -2.80 8.42 22.91
N PRO A 164 -3.40 8.25 24.10
CA PRO A 164 -2.81 7.37 25.10
C PRO A 164 -2.68 5.97 24.52
N SER A 165 -1.63 5.26 24.91
CA SER A 165 -1.34 3.91 24.42
C SER A 165 -2.43 2.88 24.72
N ASP A 166 -3.42 3.24 25.55
CA ASP A 166 -4.53 2.38 25.95
C ASP A 166 -5.75 3.18 26.46
N ILE A 167 -6.92 2.56 26.43
CA ILE A 167 -8.19 3.07 26.99
C ILE A 167 -8.08 3.45 28.48
N GLU A 168 -7.13 2.87 29.20
CA GLU A 168 -6.98 3.02 30.65
C GLU A 168 -6.66 4.45 31.06
N ASN A 169 -6.00 5.21 30.17
CA ASN A 169 -5.57 6.58 30.42
C ASN A 169 -6.29 7.63 29.56
N ALA A 170 -7.18 7.21 28.68
CA ALA A 170 -7.90 8.11 27.78
C ALA A 170 -8.71 9.18 28.53
N ASN A 171 -8.89 10.36 27.93
CA ASN A 171 -9.78 11.43 28.43
C ASN A 171 -11.21 11.30 27.87
N ALA A 172 -11.35 10.68 26.71
CA ALA A 172 -12.61 10.33 26.10
C ALA A 172 -12.45 9.08 25.25
N VAL A 173 -13.53 8.40 24.94
CA VAL A 173 -13.59 7.24 24.05
C VAL A 173 -14.87 7.31 23.22
N THR A 174 -14.86 6.72 22.02
CA THR A 174 -16.07 6.60 21.22
C THR A 174 -16.44 5.14 21.05
N LEU A 175 -17.70 4.81 21.25
CA LEU A 175 -18.25 3.47 21.09
C LEU A 175 -18.87 3.35 19.70
N PHE A 176 -18.42 2.36 18.92
CA PHE A 176 -18.93 2.03 17.60
C PHE A 176 -19.62 0.67 17.62
N GLY A 177 -20.45 0.42 16.61
CA GLY A 177 -21.10 -0.87 16.39
C GLY A 177 -22.63 -0.74 16.37
N ALA A 178 -23.33 -1.85 16.52
CA ALA A 178 -24.79 -1.89 16.56
C ALA A 178 -25.32 -2.53 17.84
N PRO A 179 -25.01 -1.98 19.03
CA PRO A 179 -25.58 -2.50 20.27
C PRO A 179 -27.09 -2.24 20.31
N SER A 180 -27.85 -3.07 21.00
CA SER A 180 -29.28 -2.85 21.25
C SER A 180 -29.52 -2.72 22.77
N PRO A 181 -29.99 -1.53 23.27
CA PRO A 181 -30.28 -0.30 22.52
C PRO A 181 -29.02 0.34 21.93
N ASP A 182 -29.21 1.20 20.92
CA ASP A 182 -28.09 1.93 20.31
C ASP A 182 -27.47 2.91 21.32
N VAL A 183 -26.34 2.52 21.88
CA VAL A 183 -25.54 3.30 22.85
C VAL A 183 -24.23 3.79 22.26
N THR A 184 -24.07 3.75 20.93
CA THR A 184 -22.92 4.28 20.23
C THR A 184 -22.73 5.77 20.46
N GLY A 185 -21.54 6.29 20.19
CA GLY A 185 -21.19 7.70 20.31
C GLY A 185 -20.10 7.98 21.35
N PRO A 186 -19.84 9.26 21.62
CA PRO A 186 -18.75 9.68 22.48
C PRO A 186 -19.05 9.43 23.97
N TYR A 187 -18.02 9.04 24.70
CA TYR A 187 -17.99 8.87 26.14
C TYR A 187 -16.87 9.75 26.73
N VAL A 188 -17.18 10.60 27.65
CA VAL A 188 -16.25 11.54 28.29
C VAL A 188 -15.81 11.01 29.64
N LYS A 189 -14.54 11.15 29.99
CA LYS A 189 -13.98 10.74 31.27
C LYS A 189 -14.71 11.42 32.44
N THR A 190 -15.21 10.63 33.36
CA THR A 190 -15.90 11.10 34.56
C THR A 190 -15.11 10.82 35.83
N GLY A 191 -14.09 9.96 35.76
CA GLY A 191 -13.30 9.58 36.92
C GLY A 191 -12.32 8.46 36.62
N THR A 192 -12.00 7.71 37.66
CA THR A 192 -11.20 6.49 37.56
C THR A 192 -11.89 5.37 38.35
N GLN A 193 -11.94 4.19 37.75
CA GLN A 193 -12.45 2.97 38.36
C GLN A 193 -11.43 1.86 38.14
N ASP A 194 -11.15 1.08 39.21
CA ASP A 194 -10.15 0.00 39.13
C ASP A 194 -8.75 0.47 38.64
N GLY A 195 -8.39 1.71 39.02
CA GLY A 195 -7.09 2.32 38.70
C GLY A 195 -6.97 2.89 37.27
N VAL A 196 -8.01 2.80 36.44
CA VAL A 196 -8.03 3.30 35.08
C VAL A 196 -9.18 4.28 34.84
N SER A 197 -9.18 4.98 33.72
CA SER A 197 -10.24 5.95 33.40
C SER A 197 -11.61 5.29 33.32
N SER A 198 -12.63 5.98 33.83
CA SER A 198 -14.05 5.65 33.65
C SER A 198 -14.77 6.77 32.92
N PHE A 199 -15.77 6.43 32.11
CA PHE A 199 -16.38 7.35 31.16
C PHE A 199 -17.91 7.33 31.28
N ALA A 200 -18.54 8.45 30.98
CA ALA A 200 -19.99 8.53 30.77
C ALA A 200 -20.28 8.97 29.33
N ARG A 201 -21.31 8.37 28.71
CA ARG A 201 -21.77 8.74 27.39
C ARG A 201 -22.24 10.20 27.36
N ASP A 202 -21.88 10.92 26.31
CA ASP A 202 -22.43 12.25 26.06
C ASP A 202 -23.88 12.10 25.55
N GLY A 203 -24.82 12.52 26.39
CA GLY A 203 -26.26 12.40 26.15
C GLY A 203 -26.90 11.08 26.61
N LEU A 204 -28.22 11.13 26.79
CA LEU A 204 -29.05 10.02 27.29
C LEU A 204 -29.57 9.16 26.15
N VAL A 205 -29.65 7.85 26.36
CA VAL A 205 -30.34 6.91 25.46
C VAL A 205 -31.56 6.33 26.17
N GLY A 206 -32.74 6.56 25.60
CA GLY A 206 -33.99 6.15 26.24
C GLY A 206 -34.25 6.77 27.63
N GLY A 207 -33.64 7.94 27.89
CA GLY A 207 -33.70 8.61 29.19
C GLY A 207 -32.71 8.07 30.25
N LEU A 208 -31.81 7.16 29.86
CA LEU A 208 -30.81 6.54 30.75
C LEU A 208 -29.40 7.03 30.39
N GLN A 209 -28.58 7.28 31.43
CA GLN A 209 -27.16 7.55 31.30
C GLN A 209 -26.38 6.24 31.20
N TYR A 210 -25.54 6.11 30.18
CA TYR A 210 -24.65 4.94 30.04
C TYR A 210 -23.22 5.31 30.46
N ASN A 211 -22.57 4.39 31.18
CA ASN A 211 -21.23 4.53 31.69
C ASN A 211 -20.36 3.35 31.25
N LEU A 212 -19.09 3.64 30.98
CA LEU A 212 -18.06 2.66 30.61
C LEU A 212 -16.96 2.68 31.67
N TYR A 213 -16.68 1.53 32.27
CA TYR A 213 -15.64 1.41 33.29
C TYR A 213 -15.06 -0.01 33.35
N ARG A 214 -13.83 -0.12 33.87
CA ARG A 214 -13.17 -1.41 34.11
C ARG A 214 -13.47 -1.87 35.55
N ARG A 215 -13.60 -3.21 35.71
CA ARG A 215 -13.70 -3.86 37.02
C ARG A 215 -12.90 -5.15 37.01
N THR A 216 -12.21 -5.36 38.15
CA THR A 216 -11.54 -6.62 38.49
C THR A 216 -12.28 -7.28 39.64
N TRP A 217 -12.53 -8.59 39.55
CA TRP A 217 -13.20 -9.37 40.59
C TRP A 217 -12.67 -10.80 40.63
N ASP A 218 -12.80 -11.43 41.84
CA ASP A 218 -12.44 -12.83 42.02
C ASP A 218 -13.70 -13.70 41.96
N TYR A 219 -13.64 -14.78 41.23
CA TYR A 219 -14.70 -15.78 41.15
C TYR A 219 -14.10 -17.19 41.00
N GLU A 220 -14.55 -18.12 41.87
CA GLU A 220 -14.09 -19.53 41.94
C GLU A 220 -12.56 -19.70 41.96
N GLY A 221 -11.85 -18.77 42.62
CA GLY A 221 -10.40 -18.81 42.77
C GLY A 221 -9.61 -18.26 41.58
N SER A 222 -10.27 -17.68 40.61
CA SER A 222 -9.65 -16.97 39.47
C SER A 222 -10.00 -15.50 39.51
N THR A 223 -9.03 -14.63 39.16
CA THR A 223 -9.23 -13.19 39.04
C THR A 223 -9.59 -12.84 37.59
N TYR A 224 -10.69 -12.13 37.41
CA TYR A 224 -11.21 -11.67 36.13
C TYR A 224 -11.14 -10.15 36.05
N THR A 225 -10.82 -9.62 34.88
CA THR A 225 -10.85 -8.19 34.59
C THR A 225 -11.60 -7.95 33.28
N ALA A 226 -12.59 -7.07 33.32
CA ALA A 226 -13.33 -6.73 32.10
C ALA A 226 -13.86 -5.29 32.14
N TRP A 227 -14.15 -4.75 30.94
CA TRP A 227 -14.85 -3.49 30.76
C TRP A 227 -16.36 -3.71 30.75
N PHE A 228 -17.08 -2.81 31.41
CA PHE A 228 -18.53 -2.85 31.54
C PHE A 228 -19.15 -1.59 30.94
N LEU A 229 -20.15 -1.79 30.13
CA LEU A 229 -21.03 -0.74 29.63
C LEU A 229 -22.39 -0.89 30.32
N THR A 230 -22.81 0.08 31.13
CA THR A 230 -23.99 -0.04 32.02
C THR A 230 -24.61 1.33 32.31
N THR A 231 -25.85 1.32 32.75
CA THR A 231 -26.56 2.52 33.23
C THR A 231 -26.26 2.88 34.68
N HIS A 232 -25.39 2.17 35.40
CA HIS A 232 -25.01 2.47 36.79
C HIS A 232 -23.73 3.33 36.86
N GLU A 233 -23.73 4.36 37.68
CA GLU A 233 -22.63 5.34 37.79
C GLU A 233 -21.35 4.81 38.44
N THR A 234 -21.43 3.84 39.32
CA THR A 234 -20.26 3.27 40.03
C THR A 234 -20.54 1.84 40.39
N GLY A 235 -19.95 0.90 39.73
CA GLY A 235 -19.92 -0.51 40.12
C GLY A 235 -21.18 -1.07 40.79
N TYR A 236 -21.52 -2.28 40.46
CA TYR A 236 -22.62 -3.00 41.11
C TYR A 236 -22.51 -2.95 42.65
N PRO A 237 -23.56 -2.57 43.38
CA PRO A 237 -23.57 -2.70 44.79
C PRO A 237 -23.73 -4.17 45.18
N GLY A 238 -22.67 -4.82 45.64
CA GLY A 238 -22.69 -6.16 46.19
C GLY A 238 -21.82 -7.18 45.44
N ASN A 239 -21.53 -8.29 46.14
CA ASN A 239 -20.77 -9.45 45.65
C ASN A 239 -21.55 -10.31 44.63
N GLU A 240 -22.48 -9.75 43.87
CA GLU A 240 -23.30 -10.52 42.97
C GLU A 240 -22.57 -10.74 41.63
N ASN A 241 -22.64 -11.96 41.13
CA ASN A 241 -22.04 -12.43 39.90
C ASN A 241 -22.50 -11.55 38.71
N PRO A 242 -21.61 -10.86 38.03
CA PRO A 242 -21.96 -9.95 36.92
C PRO A 242 -22.69 -10.62 35.75
N TRP A 243 -22.64 -11.94 35.64
CA TRP A 243 -23.32 -12.73 34.62
C TRP A 243 -24.87 -12.69 34.66
N TRP A 244 -25.46 -12.20 35.77
CA TRP A 244 -26.91 -12.18 35.97
C TRP A 244 -27.56 -10.81 35.78
N SER A 245 -26.80 -9.77 35.47
CA SER A 245 -27.41 -8.48 35.20
C SER A 245 -27.83 -8.34 33.73
N HIS A 246 -29.10 -8.12 33.49
CA HIS A 246 -29.72 -8.01 32.18
C HIS A 246 -29.22 -6.81 31.33
N TYR A 247 -28.28 -6.01 31.81
CA TYR A 247 -27.83 -4.75 31.21
C TYR A 247 -26.31 -4.51 31.25
N ALA A 248 -25.52 -5.49 31.63
CA ALA A 248 -24.07 -5.36 31.62
C ALA A 248 -23.51 -6.07 30.36
N HIS A 249 -22.92 -5.30 29.45
CA HIS A 249 -22.17 -5.83 28.34
C HIS A 249 -20.68 -5.83 28.70
N THR A 250 -20.02 -6.98 28.58
CA THR A 250 -18.59 -7.12 28.83
C THR A 250 -17.82 -6.78 27.56
N LEU A 251 -16.94 -5.80 27.63
CA LEU A 251 -16.08 -5.37 26.51
C LEU A 251 -14.72 -6.08 26.54
N GLY A 252 -14.63 -7.25 27.09
CA GLY A 252 -13.40 -8.03 27.15
C GLY A 252 -13.63 -9.43 26.64
N THR A 253 -12.83 -9.91 25.66
CA THR A 253 -12.93 -11.22 24.99
C THR A 253 -14.33 -11.49 24.42
N MET A 254 -14.57 -10.98 23.23
CA MET A 254 -15.82 -11.24 22.53
C MET A 254 -15.91 -12.71 22.12
N ASP A 255 -16.93 -13.41 22.63
CA ASP A 255 -17.42 -14.61 22.00
C ASP A 255 -18.33 -14.19 20.82
N PRO A 256 -17.93 -14.44 19.56
CA PRO A 256 -18.71 -14.06 18.39
C PRO A 256 -20.09 -14.73 18.31
N SER A 257 -20.32 -15.77 19.10
CA SER A 257 -21.58 -16.54 19.11
C SER A 257 -22.72 -15.82 19.85
N ASN A 258 -22.47 -14.76 20.61
CA ASN A 258 -23.47 -14.06 21.42
C ASN A 258 -23.94 -12.70 20.86
N GLY A 259 -23.71 -12.42 19.60
CA GLY A 259 -24.50 -11.50 18.77
C GLY A 259 -24.80 -10.11 19.35
N ALA A 260 -23.94 -9.54 20.17
CA ALA A 260 -24.11 -8.14 20.56
C ALA A 260 -22.83 -7.57 21.11
N VAL A 261 -22.53 -6.46 20.67
CA VAL A 261 -21.71 -5.35 21.15
C VAL A 261 -20.65 -5.00 20.11
N GLY A 262 -20.80 -3.81 19.58
CA GLY A 262 -19.86 -3.18 18.67
C GLY A 262 -18.47 -3.03 19.28
N GLN A 263 -17.50 -2.89 18.44
CA GLN A 263 -16.13 -2.61 18.85
C GLN A 263 -16.09 -1.31 19.64
N VAL A 264 -15.43 -1.32 20.79
CA VAL A 264 -15.05 -0.08 21.47
C VAL A 264 -13.78 0.41 20.81
N SER A 265 -13.89 1.47 20.05
CA SER A 265 -12.72 2.24 19.70
C SER A 265 -12.27 3.04 20.91
N THR A 266 -10.99 2.95 21.24
CA THR A 266 -10.37 3.72 22.31
C THR A 266 -10.08 5.17 21.92
N HIS A 267 -10.66 5.64 20.82
CA HIS A 267 -10.39 6.96 20.30
C HIS A 267 -11.14 8.04 21.11
N ASP A 268 -10.38 8.96 21.68
CA ASP A 268 -10.89 10.30 21.91
C ASP A 268 -11.43 10.82 20.57
N PRO A 269 -12.71 11.22 20.47
CA PRO A 269 -13.25 11.70 19.19
C PRO A 269 -12.54 12.96 18.67
N GLU A 270 -11.70 13.59 19.49
CA GLU A 270 -10.84 14.71 19.14
C GLU A 270 -9.36 14.31 19.00
N ALA A 271 -8.95 13.09 19.38
CA ALA A 271 -7.56 12.71 19.42
C ALA A 271 -6.97 12.45 18.03
N ILE A 272 -5.79 12.98 17.83
CA ILE A 272 -4.98 12.79 16.62
C ILE A 272 -4.21 11.48 16.75
N ASN A 273 -4.33 10.61 15.76
CA ASN A 273 -3.60 9.35 15.71
C ASN A 273 -2.64 9.31 14.53
N ARG A 274 -1.33 9.36 14.81
CA ARG A 274 -0.28 9.26 13.78
C ARG A 274 -0.52 10.18 12.59
N GLY A 275 -0.81 11.46 12.88
CA GLY A 275 -1.06 12.47 11.87
C GLY A 275 -2.43 12.40 11.20
N PHE A 276 -3.43 11.73 11.80
CA PHE A 276 -4.82 11.70 11.37
C PHE A 276 -5.76 12.16 12.47
N ALA A 277 -6.74 12.98 12.09
CA ALA A 277 -7.89 13.30 12.92
C ALA A 277 -9.06 12.39 12.53
N PRO A 278 -9.97 12.05 13.46
CA PRO A 278 -11.16 11.27 13.12
C PRO A 278 -12.28 12.15 12.57
N VAL A 279 -13.14 11.58 11.74
CA VAL A 279 -14.45 12.17 11.39
C VAL A 279 -15.31 12.16 12.64
N LEU A 280 -15.76 13.33 13.12
CA LEU A 280 -16.57 13.41 14.34
C LEU A 280 -18.00 12.92 14.12
N GLU A 281 -18.64 13.30 13.02
CA GLU A 281 -20.01 12.93 12.67
C GLU A 281 -20.17 12.93 11.16
N ALA A 282 -20.71 11.88 10.58
CA ALA A 282 -21.07 11.80 9.18
C ALA A 282 -22.48 12.35 8.96
N LEU A 283 -22.63 13.39 8.14
CA LEU A 283 -23.92 14.04 7.85
C LEU A 283 -24.53 13.54 6.54
N SER A 284 -23.70 13.23 5.57
CA SER A 284 -24.06 12.67 4.28
C SER A 284 -22.84 12.07 3.59
N ASP A 285 -22.99 11.53 2.37
CA ASP A 285 -21.86 11.03 1.57
C ASP A 285 -20.79 12.08 1.22
N THR A 286 -21.09 13.37 1.44
CA THR A 286 -20.20 14.48 1.09
C THR A 286 -20.02 15.50 2.21
N ALA A 287 -20.76 15.39 3.32
CA ALA A 287 -20.70 16.36 4.41
C ALA A 287 -20.49 15.68 5.76
N TRP A 288 -19.62 16.27 6.58
CA TRP A 288 -19.25 15.72 7.88
C TRP A 288 -18.78 16.81 8.84
N ARG A 289 -18.78 16.50 10.13
CA ARG A 289 -18.28 17.40 11.19
C ARG A 289 -16.88 16.99 11.64
N TYR A 290 -16.09 18.01 11.94
CA TYR A 290 -14.77 17.87 12.56
C TYR A 290 -14.81 18.32 14.02
N ALA A 291 -13.87 17.81 14.82
CA ALA A 291 -13.63 18.22 16.20
C ALA A 291 -12.74 19.47 16.31
N GLY A 292 -12.80 20.18 17.43
CA GLY A 292 -11.97 21.34 17.70
C GLY A 292 -12.33 22.58 16.89
N ASP A 293 -11.37 23.48 16.75
CA ASP A 293 -11.55 24.78 16.07
C ASP A 293 -10.47 25.07 15.00
N ARG A 294 -9.53 24.14 14.79
CA ARG A 294 -8.37 24.36 13.90
C ARG A 294 -8.75 24.82 12.50
N PRO A 295 -9.75 24.25 11.82
CA PRO A 295 -10.19 24.71 10.50
C PRO A 295 -10.72 26.17 10.45
N SER A 296 -11.01 26.79 11.61
CA SER A 296 -11.39 28.20 11.65
C SER A 296 -10.26 29.17 11.28
N ARG A 297 -9.02 28.69 11.29
CA ARG A 297 -7.83 29.45 10.89
C ARG A 297 -7.63 29.48 9.37
N TRP A 298 -8.20 28.53 8.63
CA TRP A 298 -7.98 28.38 7.20
C TRP A 298 -8.79 29.41 6.43
N SER A 299 -8.12 30.39 5.86
CA SER A 299 -8.76 31.53 5.26
C SER A 299 -9.22 31.32 3.81
N ASP A 300 -8.71 30.27 3.14
CA ASP A 300 -9.05 29.95 1.76
C ASP A 300 -9.11 28.42 1.57
N VAL A 301 -10.19 27.95 0.95
CA VAL A 301 -10.43 26.52 0.68
C VAL A 301 -10.22 26.13 -0.78
N ALA A 302 -9.91 27.07 -1.68
CA ALA A 302 -9.90 26.83 -3.12
C ALA A 302 -8.93 25.73 -3.54
N ASP A 303 -7.74 25.69 -2.92
CA ASP A 303 -6.71 24.68 -3.22
C ASP A 303 -6.44 23.71 -2.06
N LEU A 304 -7.29 23.75 -1.03
CA LEU A 304 -7.25 22.85 0.12
C LEU A 304 -7.76 21.46 -0.27
N ARG A 305 -7.10 20.44 0.21
CA ARG A 305 -7.46 19.04 -0.01
C ARG A 305 -7.54 18.29 1.31
N PHE A 306 -8.42 17.30 1.32
CA PHE A 306 -8.52 16.32 2.40
C PHE A 306 -8.11 14.96 1.87
N HIS A 307 -7.25 14.27 2.60
CA HIS A 307 -6.96 12.85 2.41
C HIS A 307 -7.56 12.06 3.57
N GLY A 308 -8.21 10.95 3.28
CA GLY A 308 -8.78 10.09 4.30
C GLY A 308 -9.23 8.74 3.80
N PHE A 309 -9.48 7.86 4.75
CA PHE A 309 -10.09 6.54 4.52
C PHE A 309 -11.58 6.62 4.89
N TRP A 310 -12.34 7.34 4.12
CA TRP A 310 -13.65 7.88 4.43
C TRP A 310 -14.72 6.88 4.87
N LYS A 311 -14.57 5.60 4.52
CA LYS A 311 -15.49 4.52 4.93
C LYS A 311 -14.80 3.20 5.21
N TYR A 312 -13.89 2.79 4.35
CA TYR A 312 -13.16 1.53 4.47
C TYR A 312 -11.67 1.80 4.57
N ALA A 313 -11.00 1.15 5.51
CA ALA A 313 -9.57 1.32 5.73
C ALA A 313 -8.68 0.72 4.61
N TRP A 314 -9.27 0.17 3.56
CA TRP A 314 -8.59 -0.26 2.34
C TRP A 314 -8.80 0.69 1.15
N ALA A 315 -9.49 1.81 1.34
CA ALA A 315 -9.87 2.72 0.24
C ALA A 315 -9.64 4.18 0.62
N ASP A 316 -8.46 4.69 0.33
CA ASP A 316 -8.10 6.10 0.50
C ASP A 316 -8.69 7.00 -0.61
N CYS A 317 -8.91 8.26 -0.30
CA CYS A 317 -9.28 9.25 -1.31
C CYS A 317 -8.87 10.67 -0.90
N HIS A 318 -8.26 11.39 -1.84
CA HIS A 318 -8.02 12.82 -1.76
C HIS A 318 -9.17 13.59 -2.39
N VAL A 319 -9.81 14.48 -1.64
CA VAL A 319 -11.02 15.21 -2.06
C VAL A 319 -10.85 16.70 -1.82
N ALA A 320 -11.38 17.51 -2.74
CA ALA A 320 -11.42 18.97 -2.58
C ALA A 320 -12.55 19.38 -1.64
N ALA A 321 -12.33 20.43 -0.83
CA ALA A 321 -13.40 21.09 -0.13
C ALA A 321 -14.25 21.94 -1.11
N ALA A 322 -15.59 21.85 -0.98
CA ALA A 322 -16.48 22.83 -1.55
C ALA A 322 -16.70 24.00 -0.58
N SER A 323 -16.78 23.69 0.72
CA SER A 323 -16.93 24.69 1.78
C SER A 323 -16.57 24.14 3.16
N ILE A 324 -16.21 25.05 4.06
CA ILE A 324 -16.07 24.80 5.49
C ILE A 324 -16.92 25.81 6.24
N ASP A 325 -17.92 25.33 6.99
CA ASP A 325 -18.69 26.16 7.92
C ASP A 325 -18.10 26.02 9.33
N THR A 326 -17.40 27.04 9.76
CA THR A 326 -16.73 27.06 11.06
C THR A 326 -17.70 27.24 12.23
N THR A 327 -18.94 27.68 11.98
CA THR A 327 -19.99 27.84 13.01
C THR A 327 -20.57 26.48 13.38
N THR A 328 -20.87 25.66 12.37
CA THR A 328 -21.41 24.31 12.56
C THR A 328 -20.33 23.25 12.56
N ARG A 329 -19.06 23.64 12.36
CA ARG A 329 -17.89 22.75 12.20
C ARG A 329 -18.09 21.70 11.10
N THR A 330 -18.68 22.10 9.99
CA THR A 330 -19.03 21.21 8.89
C THR A 330 -18.12 21.44 7.68
N VAL A 331 -17.53 20.37 7.18
CA VAL A 331 -16.88 20.32 5.87
C VAL A 331 -17.86 19.73 4.86
N THR A 332 -17.95 20.35 3.69
CA THR A 332 -18.66 19.79 2.54
C THR A 332 -17.65 19.57 1.42
N PHE A 333 -17.60 18.38 0.87
CA PHE A 333 -16.76 18.03 -0.27
C PHE A 333 -17.35 18.51 -1.59
N ALA A 334 -16.50 18.79 -2.55
CA ALA A 334 -16.91 19.13 -3.91
C ALA A 334 -17.57 17.94 -4.63
N GLU A 335 -17.19 16.71 -4.26
CA GLU A 335 -17.74 15.46 -4.78
C GLU A 335 -17.62 14.35 -3.73
N SER A 336 -18.38 13.25 -3.86
CA SER A 336 -18.30 12.13 -2.93
C SER A 336 -16.95 11.41 -3.05
N PRO A 337 -16.33 10.94 -1.94
CA PRO A 337 -15.13 10.11 -1.96
C PRO A 337 -15.37 8.68 -2.50
N GLY A 338 -16.51 8.41 -3.09
CA GLY A 338 -16.85 7.13 -3.72
C GLY A 338 -17.79 6.29 -2.86
N TYR A 339 -17.37 5.92 -1.67
CA TYR A 339 -18.17 5.13 -0.73
C TYR A 339 -18.95 5.94 0.29
N GLY A 340 -18.83 7.27 0.27
CA GLY A 340 -19.39 8.18 1.28
C GLY A 340 -18.43 8.36 2.47
N VAL A 341 -18.95 8.94 3.55
CA VAL A 341 -18.22 9.28 4.77
C VAL A 341 -18.78 8.50 5.95
N THR A 342 -17.94 8.03 6.84
CA THR A 342 -18.33 7.33 8.07
C THR A 342 -17.61 7.94 9.28
N GLU A 343 -18.30 8.00 10.41
CA GLU A 343 -17.78 8.47 11.69
C GLU A 343 -16.58 7.65 12.16
N GLY A 344 -15.61 8.30 12.80
CA GLY A 344 -14.38 7.69 13.31
C GLY A 344 -13.28 7.48 12.26
N GLN A 345 -13.60 7.61 10.98
CA GLN A 345 -12.63 7.35 9.92
C GLN A 345 -11.51 8.41 9.87
N PRO A 346 -10.25 8.00 9.63
CA PRO A 346 -9.09 8.87 9.72
C PRO A 346 -8.94 9.78 8.50
N TRP A 347 -8.58 11.05 8.75
CA TRP A 347 -8.34 12.05 7.72
C TRP A 347 -7.29 13.08 8.13
N TYR A 348 -6.70 13.75 7.15
CA TYR A 348 -5.96 15.00 7.32
C TYR A 348 -6.26 15.99 6.18
N ALA A 349 -6.05 17.27 6.45
CA ALA A 349 -6.12 18.32 5.44
C ALA A 349 -4.71 18.80 5.06
N TYR A 350 -4.50 19.19 3.81
CA TYR A 350 -3.19 19.62 3.36
C TYR A 350 -3.24 20.74 2.30
N ASN A 351 -2.08 21.29 2.01
CA ASN A 351 -1.84 22.45 1.16
C ASN A 351 -2.45 23.74 1.76
N ILE A 352 -2.10 24.01 3.00
CA ILE A 352 -2.67 25.09 3.83
C ILE A 352 -1.51 25.94 4.37
N PRO A 353 -1.34 27.21 3.98
CA PRO A 353 -0.22 28.02 4.46
C PRO A 353 -0.27 28.32 5.97
N GLU A 354 -1.47 28.34 6.58
CA GLU A 354 -1.66 28.46 8.02
C GLU A 354 -1.14 27.25 8.81
N GLU A 355 -0.85 26.14 8.11
CA GLU A 355 -0.36 24.90 8.67
C GLU A 355 1.12 24.64 8.37
N ILE A 356 1.88 25.63 7.91
CA ILE A 356 3.34 25.57 7.97
C ILE A 356 3.73 25.76 9.44
N THR A 357 3.91 24.66 10.18
CA THR A 357 4.14 24.63 11.62
C THR A 357 5.40 23.90 12.02
N GLU A 358 5.98 23.10 11.10
CA GLU A 358 7.22 22.35 11.31
C GLU A 358 8.24 22.58 10.18
N ALA A 359 9.52 22.35 10.50
CA ALA A 359 10.59 22.40 9.50
C ALA A 359 10.42 21.28 8.46
N GLY A 360 10.51 21.64 7.18
CA GLY A 360 10.27 20.77 6.04
C GLY A 360 8.91 20.98 5.38
N GLU A 361 7.97 21.60 6.06
CA GLU A 361 6.66 21.88 5.47
C GLU A 361 6.72 23.05 4.49
N TRP A 362 5.93 22.90 3.41
CA TRP A 362 5.86 23.91 2.36
C TRP A 362 4.45 24.05 1.77
N TRP A 363 4.23 25.20 1.14
CA TRP A 363 3.01 25.53 0.43
C TRP A 363 3.32 26.31 -0.84
N ILE A 364 2.45 26.19 -1.85
CA ILE A 364 2.56 26.93 -3.10
C ILE A 364 1.29 27.77 -3.36
N ASP A 365 1.45 29.08 -3.52
CA ASP A 365 0.45 29.95 -4.13
C ASP A 365 0.48 29.77 -5.66
N ARG A 366 -0.37 28.90 -6.18
CA ARG A 366 -0.42 28.60 -7.62
C ARG A 366 -0.96 29.77 -8.45
N THR A 367 -1.62 30.74 -7.83
CA THR A 367 -2.11 31.95 -8.52
C THR A 367 -0.97 32.88 -8.86
N ASN A 368 -0.03 33.05 -7.94
CA ASN A 368 1.08 33.99 -8.07
C ASN A 368 2.43 33.31 -8.36
N GLY A 369 2.50 31.97 -8.36
CA GLY A 369 3.73 31.22 -8.58
C GLY A 369 4.77 31.34 -7.47
N MET A 370 4.31 31.58 -6.25
CA MET A 370 5.16 31.73 -5.08
C MET A 370 5.15 30.46 -4.23
N LEU A 371 6.32 29.91 -3.95
CA LEU A 371 6.52 28.80 -3.04
C LEU A 371 6.98 29.32 -1.68
N TYR A 372 6.45 28.78 -0.60
CA TYR A 372 6.80 29.10 0.78
C TYR A 372 7.23 27.82 1.49
N LEU A 373 8.37 27.88 2.18
CA LEU A 373 9.02 26.73 2.81
C LEU A 373 9.53 27.09 4.18
N TRP A 374 9.25 26.30 5.20
CA TRP A 374 10.07 26.29 6.42
C TRP A 374 11.25 25.33 6.18
N PRO A 375 12.47 25.81 6.00
CA PRO A 375 13.58 24.96 5.60
C PRO A 375 13.87 23.85 6.61
N PRO A 376 14.12 22.61 6.14
CA PRO A 376 14.58 21.54 7.01
C PRO A 376 16.06 21.74 7.42
N SER A 377 16.54 20.94 8.36
CA SER A 377 17.96 20.91 8.70
C SER A 377 18.83 20.59 7.47
N GLY A 378 19.99 21.24 7.35
CA GLY A 378 20.89 21.02 6.21
C GLY A 378 20.43 21.65 4.89
N PHE A 379 19.47 22.56 4.92
CA PHE A 379 18.98 23.25 3.73
C PHE A 379 20.04 24.14 3.07
N ASP A 380 20.79 24.90 3.85
CA ASP A 380 21.81 25.82 3.33
C ASP A 380 22.93 25.07 2.58
N GLY A 381 23.08 25.36 1.29
CA GLY A 381 24.00 24.64 0.40
C GLY A 381 23.56 23.23 0.04
N GLY A 382 22.36 22.83 0.43
CA GLY A 382 21.77 21.53 0.10
C GLY A 382 21.33 21.40 -1.36
N ASP A 383 21.02 20.17 -1.75
CA ASP A 383 20.48 19.82 -3.06
C ASP A 383 18.96 20.03 -3.05
N VAL A 384 18.47 21.05 -3.73
CA VAL A 384 17.04 21.37 -3.85
C VAL A 384 16.58 21.11 -5.26
N VAL A 385 15.58 20.24 -5.42
CA VAL A 385 14.99 19.89 -6.71
C VAL A 385 13.47 20.13 -6.67
N ILE A 386 12.94 20.70 -7.75
CA ILE A 386 11.50 20.86 -7.97
C ILE A 386 11.12 20.06 -9.21
N SER A 387 10.13 19.14 -9.08
CA SER A 387 9.61 18.39 -10.23
C SER A 387 8.88 19.32 -11.19
N THR A 388 9.20 19.25 -12.48
CA THR A 388 8.63 20.15 -13.50
C THR A 388 8.05 19.43 -14.69
N LEU A 389 8.64 18.29 -15.10
CA LEU A 389 8.20 17.51 -16.25
C LEU A 389 6.87 16.81 -15.94
N PRO A 390 5.76 17.18 -16.64
CA PRO A 390 4.44 16.61 -16.34
C PRO A 390 4.24 15.20 -16.92
N ASP A 391 5.13 14.77 -17.79
CA ASP A 391 5.05 13.49 -18.46
C ASP A 391 6.15 12.52 -17.97
N THR A 392 6.13 11.28 -18.45
CA THR A 392 7.16 10.28 -18.13
C THR A 392 8.56 10.77 -18.46
N VAL A 393 9.54 10.51 -17.58
CA VAL A 393 10.92 10.99 -17.79
C VAL A 393 11.58 10.26 -18.95
N ILE A 394 11.57 8.92 -18.95
CA ILE A 394 12.11 8.09 -20.05
C ILE A 394 11.00 7.15 -20.54
N ARG A 395 10.75 7.17 -21.85
CA ARG A 395 9.77 6.30 -22.50
C ARG A 395 10.42 5.41 -23.56
N PHE A 396 9.99 4.16 -23.63
CA PHE A 396 10.36 3.19 -24.64
C PHE A 396 9.10 2.83 -25.43
N ASP A 397 9.06 3.10 -26.74
CA ASP A 397 7.95 2.80 -27.63
C ASP A 397 8.37 1.69 -28.61
N ASP A 398 7.90 0.46 -28.38
CA ASP A 398 8.29 -0.74 -29.14
C ASP A 398 9.82 -0.92 -29.26
N ALA A 399 10.56 -0.45 -28.25
CA ALA A 399 12.00 -0.57 -28.22
C ALA A 399 12.45 -2.00 -27.85
N SER A 400 13.56 -2.43 -28.42
CA SER A 400 14.08 -3.77 -28.16
C SER A 400 15.59 -3.77 -27.94
N TRP A 401 16.07 -4.63 -27.01
CA TRP A 401 17.48 -4.79 -26.69
C TRP A 401 18.16 -3.49 -26.27
N VAL A 402 17.50 -2.76 -25.38
CA VAL A 402 18.01 -1.53 -24.78
C VAL A 402 18.17 -1.71 -23.28
N THR A 403 19.30 -1.34 -22.74
CA THR A 403 19.59 -1.35 -21.31
C THR A 403 19.86 0.06 -20.80
N VAL A 404 19.23 0.42 -19.68
CA VAL A 404 19.61 1.60 -18.87
C VAL A 404 20.26 1.09 -17.61
N GLN A 405 21.48 1.56 -17.33
CA GLN A 405 22.30 0.98 -16.27
C GLN A 405 23.06 2.02 -15.45
N ASP A 406 23.14 1.78 -14.13
CA ASP A 406 23.96 2.55 -13.18
C ASP A 406 23.68 4.06 -13.23
N VAL A 407 22.41 4.47 -13.28
CA VAL A 407 21.96 5.86 -13.30
C VAL A 407 20.83 6.10 -12.29
N THR A 408 20.70 7.33 -11.81
CA THR A 408 19.51 7.79 -11.08
C THR A 408 18.52 8.44 -12.03
N ILE A 409 17.23 8.05 -11.98
CA ILE A 409 16.13 8.70 -12.69
C ILE A 409 15.18 9.24 -11.63
N GLU A 410 14.89 10.54 -11.66
CA GLU A 410 14.21 11.17 -10.54
C GLU A 410 13.34 12.38 -10.88
N ALA A 411 12.53 12.80 -9.91
CA ALA A 411 11.82 14.07 -9.87
C ALA A 411 10.90 14.32 -11.07
N GLY A 412 10.24 13.26 -11.57
CA GLY A 412 9.19 13.36 -12.59
C GLY A 412 7.82 13.53 -11.93
N ARG A 413 6.93 14.32 -12.54
CA ARG A 413 5.54 14.48 -12.06
C ARG A 413 4.62 13.30 -12.42
N ALA A 414 5.04 12.46 -13.39
CA ALA A 414 4.38 11.21 -13.77
C ALA A 414 5.27 10.00 -13.44
N ASN A 415 5.27 8.96 -14.27
CA ASN A 415 6.17 7.82 -14.11
C ASN A 415 7.62 8.21 -14.45
N LEU A 416 8.59 7.55 -13.83
CA LEU A 416 9.99 7.78 -14.20
C LEU A 416 10.34 7.02 -15.49
N VAL A 417 9.90 5.76 -15.60
CA VAL A 417 10.12 4.94 -16.79
C VAL A 417 8.80 4.35 -17.28
N HIS A 418 8.60 4.33 -18.60
CA HIS A 418 7.48 3.64 -19.24
C HIS A 418 7.94 2.88 -20.47
N VAL A 419 7.85 1.56 -20.44
CA VAL A 419 8.10 0.66 -21.58
C VAL A 419 6.75 0.23 -22.12
N ASP A 420 6.47 0.59 -23.37
CA ASP A 420 5.25 0.29 -24.09
C ASP A 420 5.56 -0.61 -25.29
N GLY A 421 5.29 -1.91 -25.15
CA GLY A 421 5.63 -2.92 -26.14
C GLY A 421 7.13 -3.27 -26.18
N GLY A 422 7.55 -3.88 -27.30
CA GLY A 422 8.93 -4.31 -27.51
C GLY A 422 9.36 -5.51 -26.66
N GLU A 423 10.66 -5.74 -26.64
CA GLU A 423 11.24 -6.85 -25.89
C GLU A 423 12.67 -6.54 -25.40
N HIS A 424 13.09 -7.24 -24.34
CA HIS A 424 14.45 -7.14 -23.80
C HIS A 424 14.90 -5.71 -23.45
N VAL A 425 14.00 -4.89 -22.90
CA VAL A 425 14.37 -3.63 -22.23
C VAL A 425 14.75 -3.95 -20.78
N SER A 426 15.92 -3.50 -20.36
CA SER A 426 16.46 -3.78 -19.02
C SER A 426 16.81 -2.50 -18.27
N LEU A 427 16.42 -2.45 -17.00
CA LEU A 427 16.82 -1.45 -16.01
C LEU A 427 17.72 -2.15 -15.00
N VAL A 428 19.02 -1.85 -14.99
CA VAL A 428 20.00 -2.58 -14.18
C VAL A 428 20.79 -1.63 -13.28
N GLY A 429 20.81 -1.86 -11.98
CA GLY A 429 21.52 -0.99 -11.04
C GLY A 429 21.01 0.45 -11.01
N VAL A 430 19.75 0.66 -11.39
CA VAL A 430 19.15 2.01 -11.44
C VAL A 430 18.60 2.43 -10.09
N THR A 431 18.70 3.71 -9.77
CA THR A 431 17.91 4.33 -8.72
C THR A 431 16.71 5.04 -9.35
N LEU A 432 15.49 4.63 -8.98
CA LEU A 432 14.24 5.30 -9.37
C LEU A 432 13.62 5.95 -8.14
N ARG A 433 13.66 7.29 -8.07
CA ARG A 433 13.16 7.98 -6.88
C ARG A 433 12.37 9.24 -7.19
N HIS A 434 11.47 9.62 -6.30
CA HIS A 434 10.70 10.87 -6.38
C HIS A 434 9.83 10.95 -7.63
N ALA A 435 9.13 9.88 -7.94
CA ALA A 435 8.09 9.88 -8.96
C ALA A 435 6.80 10.51 -8.43
N GLY A 436 6.10 11.25 -9.25
CA GLY A 436 4.74 11.72 -8.93
C GLY A 436 3.70 10.59 -9.01
N THR A 437 4.01 9.51 -9.74
CA THR A 437 3.24 8.28 -9.83
C THR A 437 4.14 7.06 -9.66
N ASN A 438 4.32 6.19 -10.66
CA ASN A 438 5.08 4.94 -10.50
C ASN A 438 6.57 5.10 -10.83
N GLY A 439 7.41 4.24 -10.26
CA GLY A 439 8.80 4.11 -10.63
C GLY A 439 8.92 3.67 -12.08
N ALA A 440 8.32 2.52 -12.44
CA ALA A 440 8.32 2.02 -13.82
C ALA A 440 7.00 1.32 -14.19
N ILE A 441 6.64 1.41 -15.49
CA ILE A 441 5.59 0.61 -16.10
C ILE A 441 6.23 -0.16 -17.25
N LEU A 442 6.06 -1.48 -17.28
CA LEU A 442 6.65 -2.37 -18.29
C LEU A 442 5.53 -3.20 -18.93
N SER A 443 5.33 -2.99 -20.23
CA SER A 443 4.46 -3.83 -21.05
C SER A 443 5.22 -4.39 -22.25
N GLY A 444 4.98 -5.64 -22.62
CA GLY A 444 5.71 -6.33 -23.69
C GLY A 444 6.29 -7.66 -23.21
N SER A 445 7.51 -8.00 -23.62
CA SER A 445 8.08 -9.30 -23.28
C SER A 445 9.56 -9.27 -22.90
N ASN A 446 9.98 -10.20 -22.04
CA ASN A 446 11.37 -10.39 -21.63
C ASN A 446 12.05 -9.13 -21.07
N HIS A 447 11.29 -8.21 -20.46
CA HIS A 447 11.87 -7.06 -19.80
C HIS A 447 12.49 -7.45 -18.45
N ARG A 448 13.35 -6.60 -17.93
CA ARG A 448 14.04 -6.87 -16.64
C ARG A 448 14.22 -5.60 -15.83
N VAL A 449 13.98 -5.71 -14.51
CA VAL A 449 14.46 -4.77 -13.48
C VAL A 449 15.36 -5.57 -12.55
N ASP A 450 16.60 -5.14 -12.40
CA ASP A 450 17.62 -5.91 -11.70
C ASP A 450 18.55 -4.99 -10.91
N HIS A 451 18.79 -5.28 -9.61
CA HIS A 451 19.60 -4.48 -8.71
C HIS A 451 19.15 -2.99 -8.65
N GLY A 452 17.83 -2.76 -8.75
CA GLY A 452 17.25 -1.42 -8.62
C GLY A 452 17.10 -0.98 -7.17
N ASN A 453 17.16 0.35 -6.92
CA ASN A 453 16.73 0.97 -5.68
C ASN A 453 15.56 1.93 -5.99
N LEU A 454 14.34 1.58 -5.53
CA LEU A 454 13.11 2.27 -5.90
C LEU A 454 12.42 2.83 -4.65
N TYR A 455 12.37 4.16 -4.52
CA TYR A 455 11.81 4.79 -3.32
C TYR A 455 11.27 6.19 -3.54
N GLY A 456 10.55 6.71 -2.54
CA GLY A 456 9.95 8.04 -2.61
C GLY A 456 8.93 8.15 -3.75
N LEU A 457 8.12 7.11 -3.98
CA LEU A 457 7.22 7.01 -5.13
C LEU A 457 5.81 7.42 -4.75
N GLY A 458 5.19 8.28 -5.55
CA GLY A 458 3.83 8.75 -5.31
C GLY A 458 2.80 7.60 -5.35
N ASN A 459 2.97 6.68 -6.28
CA ASN A 459 2.20 5.45 -6.42
C ASN A 459 3.11 4.23 -6.19
N GLY A 460 2.99 3.18 -7.02
CA GLY A 460 3.75 1.95 -6.85
C GLY A 460 5.17 1.98 -7.44
N GLY A 461 5.91 0.90 -7.22
CA GLY A 461 7.25 0.70 -7.77
C GLY A 461 7.22 0.32 -9.24
N VAL A 462 6.95 -0.95 -9.55
CA VAL A 462 6.96 -1.49 -10.93
C VAL A 462 5.63 -2.14 -11.26
N ARG A 463 5.01 -1.72 -12.37
CA ARG A 463 3.84 -2.40 -12.94
C ARG A 463 4.29 -3.22 -14.15
N VAL A 464 3.95 -4.50 -14.16
CA VAL A 464 4.32 -5.44 -15.22
C VAL A 464 3.08 -6.01 -15.86
N SER A 465 3.07 -5.98 -17.19
CA SER A 465 2.06 -6.64 -18.03
C SER A 465 2.71 -7.25 -19.25
N GLY A 466 2.02 -8.21 -19.88
CA GLY A 466 2.49 -8.83 -21.11
C GLY A 466 2.23 -10.34 -21.16
N GLY A 467 2.36 -10.88 -22.34
CA GLY A 467 1.89 -12.23 -22.64
C GLY A 467 0.41 -12.24 -23.05
N ASP A 468 -0.14 -13.43 -23.25
CA ASP A 468 -1.54 -13.61 -23.64
C ASP A 468 -2.22 -14.73 -22.85
N ARG A 469 -3.21 -14.36 -22.06
CA ARG A 469 -3.96 -15.29 -21.20
C ARG A 469 -4.75 -16.35 -22.01
N THR A 470 -5.16 -16.06 -23.22
CA THR A 470 -5.93 -17.01 -24.03
C THR A 470 -5.06 -18.17 -24.50
N SER A 471 -3.84 -17.87 -24.93
CA SER A 471 -2.86 -18.87 -25.39
C SER A 471 -1.88 -19.32 -24.31
N LEU A 472 -1.90 -18.69 -23.14
CA LEU A 472 -0.93 -18.85 -22.04
C LEU A 472 0.52 -18.55 -22.50
N LEU A 473 0.68 -17.64 -23.48
CA LEU A 473 2.00 -17.19 -23.92
C LEU A 473 2.60 -16.25 -22.87
N PRO A 474 3.78 -16.56 -22.30
CA PRO A 474 4.35 -15.73 -21.24
C PRO A 474 4.92 -14.41 -21.75
N GLY A 475 4.75 -13.33 -20.98
CA GLY A 475 5.47 -12.07 -21.16
C GLY A 475 6.91 -12.14 -20.62
N ALA A 476 7.19 -13.05 -19.69
CA ALA A 476 8.52 -13.40 -19.18
C ALA A 476 9.35 -12.21 -18.64
N THR A 477 8.71 -11.17 -18.13
CA THR A 477 9.41 -10.06 -17.47
C THR A 477 9.84 -10.48 -16.06
N VAL A 478 11.04 -10.06 -15.64
CA VAL A 478 11.64 -10.40 -14.37
C VAL A 478 11.94 -9.12 -13.55
N VAL A 479 11.54 -9.11 -12.28
CA VAL A 479 11.90 -8.09 -11.29
C VAL A 479 12.66 -8.79 -10.18
N GLU A 480 13.95 -8.47 -10.03
CA GLU A 480 14.82 -9.21 -9.12
C GLU A 480 15.91 -8.37 -8.47
N HIS A 481 16.46 -8.85 -7.33
CA HIS A 481 17.56 -8.24 -6.58
C HIS A 481 17.39 -6.74 -6.33
N SER A 482 16.15 -6.28 -6.16
CA SER A 482 15.83 -4.86 -6.09
C SER A 482 15.23 -4.50 -4.74
N HIS A 483 15.54 -3.29 -4.28
CA HIS A 483 15.07 -2.73 -3.02
C HIS A 483 13.93 -1.74 -3.27
N PHE A 484 12.79 -1.94 -2.62
CA PHE A 484 11.61 -1.09 -2.72
C PHE A 484 11.21 -0.58 -1.34
N HIS A 485 11.17 0.73 -1.15
CA HIS A 485 10.73 1.33 0.10
C HIS A 485 10.05 2.68 -0.13
N GLU A 486 9.27 3.15 0.82
CA GLU A 486 8.61 4.46 0.74
C GLU A 486 7.81 4.65 -0.56
N PHE A 487 7.07 3.64 -1.00
CA PHE A 487 6.14 3.72 -2.11
C PHE A 487 4.70 3.98 -1.62
N GLY A 488 3.81 4.40 -2.52
CA GLY A 488 2.43 4.75 -2.17
C GLY A 488 2.33 6.05 -1.36
N GLN A 489 3.19 7.04 -1.63
CA GLN A 489 3.23 8.27 -0.83
C GLN A 489 2.12 9.27 -1.16
N TRP A 490 1.50 9.15 -2.34
CA TRP A 490 0.34 9.94 -2.73
C TRP A 490 -0.94 9.10 -2.74
N GLU A 491 -0.97 8.02 -3.50
CA GLU A 491 -2.08 7.07 -3.53
C GLU A 491 -1.67 5.88 -2.65
N TRP A 492 -2.30 5.78 -1.49
CA TRP A 492 -1.82 4.88 -0.45
C TRP A 492 -2.23 3.44 -0.66
N THR A 493 -3.43 3.21 -1.22
CA THR A 493 -3.95 1.85 -1.35
C THR A 493 -3.87 1.32 -2.78
N TYR A 494 -3.64 0.01 -2.92
CA TYR A 494 -3.48 -0.70 -4.19
C TYR A 494 -2.37 -0.14 -5.10
N ARG A 495 -1.29 0.38 -4.46
CA ARG A 495 -0.07 0.86 -5.14
C ARG A 495 1.14 0.10 -4.61
N PRO A 496 1.33 -1.17 -5.04
CA PRO A 496 2.36 -2.05 -4.50
C PRO A 496 3.76 -1.71 -5.01
N ALA A 497 4.78 -2.30 -4.36
CA ALA A 497 6.14 -2.31 -4.89
C ALA A 497 6.17 -2.97 -6.29
N VAL A 498 5.48 -4.11 -6.45
CA VAL A 498 5.35 -4.78 -7.75
C VAL A 498 3.90 -5.20 -8.00
N SER A 499 3.38 -4.84 -9.17
CA SER A 499 2.08 -5.29 -9.67
C SER A 499 2.27 -6.13 -10.94
N LEU A 500 1.69 -7.35 -10.95
CA LEU A 500 1.75 -8.27 -12.09
C LEU A 500 0.37 -8.46 -12.71
N SER A 501 0.34 -8.50 -14.04
CA SER A 501 -0.84 -8.91 -14.81
C SER A 501 -0.44 -9.78 -16.02
N ASP A 502 -1.43 -10.40 -16.64
CA ASP A 502 -1.31 -11.27 -17.80
C ASP A 502 -0.60 -12.61 -17.52
N VAL A 503 0.59 -12.92 -18.09
CA VAL A 503 1.14 -14.28 -18.02
C VAL A 503 2.64 -14.35 -17.78
N GLY A 504 3.07 -15.20 -16.82
CA GLY A 504 4.42 -15.75 -16.75
C GLY A 504 5.53 -14.77 -16.37
N HIS A 505 5.26 -13.86 -15.44
CA HIS A 505 6.26 -12.94 -14.88
C HIS A 505 6.88 -13.50 -13.59
N VAL A 506 8.08 -13.03 -13.27
CA VAL A 506 8.83 -13.46 -12.09
C VAL A 506 9.19 -12.26 -11.21
N VAL A 507 8.94 -12.39 -9.90
CA VAL A 507 9.38 -11.44 -8.86
C VAL A 507 10.17 -12.21 -7.83
N ARG A 508 11.48 -11.99 -7.75
CA ARG A 508 12.34 -12.77 -6.86
C ARG A 508 13.50 -12.00 -6.26
N ASN A 509 13.94 -12.45 -5.09
CA ASN A 509 15.11 -11.91 -4.39
C ASN A 509 15.06 -10.38 -4.23
N ASN A 510 13.89 -9.83 -3.93
CA ASN A 510 13.72 -8.41 -3.64
C ASN A 510 13.50 -8.20 -2.15
N VAL A 511 13.80 -6.99 -1.67
CA VAL A 511 13.41 -6.49 -0.34
C VAL A 511 12.37 -5.40 -0.53
N MET A 512 11.23 -5.48 0.20
CA MET A 512 10.10 -4.56 0.06
C MET A 512 9.59 -4.17 1.45
N HIS A 513 9.61 -2.86 1.77
CA HIS A 513 9.19 -2.40 3.10
C HIS A 513 8.72 -0.93 3.12
N ASP A 514 8.31 -0.45 4.30
CA ASP A 514 7.88 0.93 4.56
C ASP A 514 6.79 1.42 3.60
N ALA A 515 5.63 0.74 3.64
CA ALA A 515 4.53 1.07 2.75
C ALA A 515 3.16 1.06 3.45
N PRO A 516 2.23 1.91 2.99
CA PRO A 516 0.90 1.99 3.58
C PRO A 516 0.01 0.79 3.26
N HIS A 517 0.28 0.06 2.17
CA HIS A 517 -0.52 -1.07 1.68
C HIS A 517 0.38 -2.22 1.21
N SER A 518 -0.15 -3.14 0.40
CA SER A 518 0.50 -4.36 -0.08
C SER A 518 1.84 -4.14 -0.79
N ALA A 519 2.78 -5.06 -0.61
CA ALA A 519 4.04 -5.08 -1.35
C ALA A 519 3.86 -5.64 -2.77
N ILE A 520 3.09 -6.73 -2.92
CA ILE A 520 2.87 -7.37 -4.22
C ILE A 520 1.39 -7.56 -4.47
N LEU A 521 0.91 -7.07 -5.60
CA LEU A 521 -0.41 -7.37 -6.15
C LEU A 521 -0.25 -8.15 -7.44
N PHE A 522 -1.00 -9.24 -7.61
CA PHE A 522 -0.92 -9.99 -8.86
C PHE A 522 -2.27 -10.48 -9.35
N GLY A 523 -2.36 -10.59 -10.67
CA GLY A 523 -3.49 -11.17 -11.38
C GLY A 523 -3.03 -11.75 -12.70
N GLY A 524 -3.72 -12.77 -13.21
CA GLY A 524 -3.31 -13.48 -14.41
C GLY A 524 -2.79 -14.87 -14.12
N ASN A 525 -1.85 -15.36 -14.92
CA ASN A 525 -1.48 -16.77 -14.92
C ASN A 525 0.04 -17.00 -14.87
N GLU A 526 0.45 -18.09 -14.23
CA GLU A 526 1.82 -18.63 -14.28
C GLU A 526 2.90 -17.67 -13.78
N HIS A 527 2.55 -16.74 -12.88
CA HIS A 527 3.54 -15.91 -12.20
C HIS A 527 4.28 -16.69 -11.12
N VAL A 528 5.54 -16.35 -10.93
CA VAL A 528 6.39 -16.87 -9.84
C VAL A 528 6.80 -15.71 -8.94
N ILE A 529 6.40 -15.77 -7.68
CA ILE A 529 6.74 -14.82 -6.63
C ILE A 529 7.55 -15.59 -5.60
N GLU A 530 8.87 -15.43 -5.60
CA GLU A 530 9.73 -16.28 -4.81
C GLU A 530 10.92 -15.56 -4.18
N LYS A 531 11.35 -16.03 -3.02
CA LYS A 531 12.57 -15.59 -2.33
C LYS A 531 12.61 -14.08 -2.06
N ASN A 532 11.46 -13.43 -1.92
CA ASN A 532 11.41 -12.04 -1.52
C ASN A 532 11.36 -11.92 0.00
N GLU A 533 11.92 -10.84 0.55
CA GLU A 533 11.75 -10.41 1.92
C GLU A 533 10.78 -9.21 1.95
N ILE A 534 9.72 -9.31 2.76
CA ILE A 534 8.65 -8.32 2.83
C ILE A 534 8.34 -8.03 4.30
N TYR A 535 8.47 -6.76 4.72
CA TYR A 535 8.18 -6.35 6.10
C TYR A 535 7.70 -4.90 6.17
N GLU A 536 7.09 -4.52 7.29
CA GLU A 536 6.60 -3.16 7.53
C GLU A 536 5.78 -2.59 6.37
N VAL A 537 4.94 -3.44 5.76
CA VAL A 537 3.93 -3.06 4.76
C VAL A 537 2.53 -3.14 5.35
N CYS A 538 1.53 -2.62 4.65
CA CYS A 538 0.14 -2.50 5.14
C CYS A 538 -0.01 -1.61 6.38
N GLN A 539 0.91 -0.68 6.63
CA GLN A 539 0.98 0.11 7.85
C GLN A 539 -0.25 1.00 8.08
N TYR A 540 -0.90 1.46 7.01
CA TYR A 540 -2.03 2.40 7.05
C TYR A 540 -3.24 1.89 6.27
N SER A 541 -3.44 0.60 6.25
CA SER A 541 -4.60 -0.03 5.63
C SER A 541 -5.08 -1.21 6.47
N SER A 542 -6.31 -1.62 6.27
CA SER A 542 -6.89 -2.82 6.86
C SER A 542 -7.61 -3.59 5.76
N ASP A 543 -7.91 -4.88 5.95
CA ASP A 543 -8.41 -5.76 4.90
C ASP A 543 -7.46 -5.82 3.69
N ALA A 544 -6.18 -6.01 4.00
CA ALA A 544 -5.08 -6.02 3.03
C ALA A 544 -4.10 -7.16 3.34
N GLY A 545 -3.29 -7.54 2.37
CA GLY A 545 -2.23 -8.56 2.55
C GLY A 545 -0.90 -8.07 2.01
N ALA A 546 0.21 -8.51 2.61
CA ALA A 546 1.54 -8.20 2.10
C ALA A 546 1.69 -8.66 0.64
N ILE A 547 1.20 -9.86 0.34
CA ILE A 547 0.99 -10.37 -1.03
C ILE A 547 -0.51 -10.60 -1.21
N TYR A 548 -1.13 -9.99 -2.22
CA TYR A 548 -2.59 -10.01 -2.43
C TYR A 548 -2.97 -10.35 -3.87
N THR A 549 -4.02 -11.16 -4.01
CA THR A 549 -4.71 -11.42 -5.27
C THR A 549 -6.19 -11.75 -5.01
N GLY A 550 -7.07 -11.51 -5.99
CA GLY A 550 -8.50 -11.77 -5.79
C GLY A 550 -9.35 -11.71 -7.05
N ARG A 551 -10.61 -12.17 -6.92
CA ARG A 551 -11.72 -11.95 -7.87
C ARG A 551 -11.57 -12.58 -9.24
N ASP A 552 -10.89 -13.73 -9.36
CA ASP A 552 -10.83 -14.45 -10.66
C ASP A 552 -10.64 -15.97 -10.44
N TRP A 553 -11.54 -16.79 -11.00
CA TRP A 553 -11.39 -18.25 -11.02
C TRP A 553 -10.32 -18.74 -12.00
N GLY A 554 -9.94 -17.88 -12.94
CA GLY A 554 -8.95 -18.15 -13.98
C GLY A 554 -7.51 -17.79 -13.62
N TYR A 555 -7.23 -17.33 -12.40
CA TYR A 555 -5.84 -17.04 -11.98
C TYR A 555 -5.12 -18.33 -11.61
N ARG A 556 -4.78 -19.13 -12.60
CA ARG A 556 -4.20 -20.47 -12.44
C ARG A 556 -2.69 -20.50 -12.70
N GLY A 557 -2.00 -21.41 -12.04
CA GLY A 557 -0.57 -21.64 -12.23
C GLY A 557 0.35 -20.66 -11.52
N ASN A 558 -0.18 -19.73 -10.73
CA ASN A 558 0.60 -18.79 -9.95
C ASN A 558 1.21 -19.49 -8.72
N VAL A 559 2.45 -19.19 -8.43
CA VAL A 559 3.22 -19.76 -7.30
C VAL A 559 3.78 -18.64 -6.44
N VAL A 560 3.44 -18.65 -5.15
CA VAL A 560 4.01 -17.79 -4.10
C VAL A 560 4.83 -18.71 -3.20
N ARG A 561 6.17 -18.67 -3.33
CA ARG A 561 7.02 -19.62 -2.62
C ARG A 561 8.31 -19.04 -2.07
N HIS A 562 8.77 -19.64 -0.97
CA HIS A 562 10.05 -19.31 -0.37
C HIS A 562 10.22 -17.80 -0.09
N ASN A 563 9.13 -17.10 0.26
CA ASN A 563 9.21 -15.71 0.66
C ASN A 563 9.31 -15.62 2.19
N PHE A 564 10.04 -14.64 2.68
CA PHE A 564 10.06 -14.24 4.07
C PHE A 564 9.16 -13.02 4.24
N ILE A 565 8.03 -13.20 4.93
CA ILE A 565 7.04 -12.15 5.19
C ILE A 565 6.98 -11.96 6.70
N HIS A 566 7.36 -10.77 7.18
CA HIS A 566 7.43 -10.56 8.63
C HIS A 566 7.10 -9.13 9.05
N ASP A 567 6.77 -8.95 10.33
CA ASP A 567 6.49 -7.66 10.92
C ASP A 567 5.42 -6.85 10.14
N VAL A 568 4.33 -7.54 9.76
CA VAL A 568 3.21 -6.93 9.04
C VAL A 568 2.10 -6.58 10.03
N ALA A 569 1.91 -5.28 10.23
CA ALA A 569 0.89 -4.76 11.14
C ALA A 569 0.30 -3.47 10.59
N THR A 570 -0.91 -3.15 11.03
CA THR A 570 -1.59 -1.91 10.65
C THR A 570 -1.73 -0.96 11.83
N ASN A 571 -1.72 0.33 11.52
CA ASN A 571 -2.04 1.41 12.45
C ASN A 571 -3.53 1.74 12.52
N PHE A 572 -4.33 1.11 11.65
CA PHE A 572 -5.77 1.33 11.56
C PHE A 572 -6.56 0.13 12.08
N GLU A 573 -7.70 0.43 12.67
CA GLU A 573 -8.67 -0.59 13.05
C GLU A 573 -9.40 -1.15 11.81
N GLY A 574 -9.90 -2.38 11.88
CA GLY A 574 -10.68 -3.01 10.82
C GLY A 574 -10.50 -4.53 10.79
N TYR A 575 -10.53 -5.10 9.59
CA TYR A 575 -10.42 -6.55 9.38
C TYR A 575 -9.00 -7.11 9.55
N GLY A 576 -8.02 -6.25 9.85
CA GLY A 576 -6.62 -6.64 10.01
C GLY A 576 -5.83 -6.68 8.70
N VAL A 577 -4.58 -7.11 8.80
CA VAL A 577 -3.68 -7.27 7.66
C VAL A 577 -3.05 -8.67 7.67
N HIS A 578 -2.75 -9.19 6.50
CA HIS A 578 -2.43 -10.60 6.31
C HIS A 578 -1.07 -10.77 5.61
N GLY A 579 -0.44 -11.93 5.77
CA GLY A 579 0.78 -12.28 5.06
C GLY A 579 0.49 -12.52 3.57
N VAL A 580 -0.21 -13.60 3.26
CA VAL A 580 -0.72 -13.89 1.91
C VAL A 580 -2.25 -13.85 1.92
N TYR A 581 -2.83 -13.02 1.08
CA TYR A 581 -4.28 -12.86 0.99
C TYR A 581 -4.80 -13.32 -0.37
N LEU A 582 -5.46 -14.49 -0.37
CA LEU A 582 -6.19 -15.07 -1.49
C LEU A 582 -7.65 -14.66 -1.36
N ASP A 583 -8.00 -13.48 -1.88
CA ASP A 583 -9.29 -12.84 -1.64
C ASP A 583 -10.34 -13.23 -2.67
N ASP A 584 -11.60 -12.97 -2.33
CA ASP A 584 -12.79 -12.96 -3.20
C ASP A 584 -12.82 -14.08 -4.25
N CYS A 585 -12.76 -15.32 -3.79
CA CYS A 585 -12.87 -16.52 -4.62
C CYS A 585 -11.75 -16.75 -5.63
N VAL A 586 -10.58 -16.11 -5.47
CA VAL A 586 -9.44 -16.41 -6.34
C VAL A 586 -9.06 -17.89 -6.25
N SER A 587 -8.72 -18.50 -7.38
CA SER A 587 -8.59 -19.94 -7.45
C SER A 587 -7.32 -20.42 -8.15
N GLY A 588 -6.79 -21.57 -7.70
CA GLY A 588 -5.67 -22.26 -8.33
C GLY A 588 -4.29 -21.63 -8.03
N ILE A 589 -4.16 -20.96 -6.91
CA ILE A 589 -2.91 -20.39 -6.41
C ILE A 589 -2.17 -21.43 -5.56
N ARG A 590 -0.85 -21.49 -5.70
CA ARG A 590 0.02 -22.30 -4.86
C ARG A 590 0.86 -21.42 -3.93
N VAL A 591 0.73 -21.64 -2.61
CA VAL A 591 1.48 -20.95 -1.55
C VAL A 591 2.31 -21.99 -0.84
N GLU A 592 3.64 -22.03 -1.07
CA GLU A 592 4.48 -23.11 -0.58
C GLU A 592 5.83 -22.63 -0.05
N GLY A 593 6.31 -23.27 1.02
CA GLY A 593 7.65 -23.05 1.54
C GLY A 593 7.94 -21.62 2.00
N ASN A 594 6.91 -20.82 2.32
CA ASN A 594 7.11 -19.47 2.82
C ASN A 594 7.32 -19.49 4.34
N VAL A 595 8.09 -18.53 4.83
CA VAL A 595 8.21 -18.22 6.26
C VAL A 595 7.43 -16.96 6.53
N ILE A 596 6.29 -17.07 7.28
CA ILE A 596 5.41 -15.95 7.62
C ILE A 596 5.47 -15.76 9.13
N TYR A 597 5.95 -14.60 9.57
CA TYR A 597 6.33 -14.36 10.95
C TYR A 597 5.87 -12.99 11.46
N ARG A 598 5.25 -12.94 12.63
CA ARG A 598 4.76 -11.71 13.27
C ARG A 598 3.83 -10.88 12.35
N VAL A 599 2.81 -11.53 11.79
CA VAL A 599 1.71 -10.87 11.08
C VAL A 599 0.57 -10.65 12.08
N SER A 600 0.11 -9.41 12.26
CA SER A 600 -0.91 -9.08 13.27
C SER A 600 -2.29 -9.70 13.02
N GLY A 601 -2.63 -9.98 11.75
CA GLY A 601 -3.81 -10.75 11.34
C GLY A 601 -3.47 -12.19 11.00
N HIS A 602 -3.89 -12.67 9.83
CA HIS A 602 -3.70 -14.06 9.43
C HIS A 602 -2.41 -14.24 8.63
N ALA A 603 -1.65 -15.32 8.89
CA ALA A 603 -0.51 -15.65 8.04
C ALA A 603 -0.98 -15.91 6.61
N ILE A 604 -2.07 -16.69 6.45
CA ILE A 604 -2.75 -16.91 5.17
C ILE A 604 -4.25 -16.63 5.35
N GLN A 605 -4.80 -15.71 4.56
CA GLN A 605 -6.24 -15.48 4.44
C GLN A 605 -6.73 -16.10 3.14
N HIS A 606 -7.73 -17.01 3.24
CA HIS A 606 -8.34 -17.70 2.10
C HIS A 606 -9.82 -17.36 1.98
N GLY A 607 -10.16 -16.46 1.08
CA GLY A 607 -11.50 -15.94 0.85
C GLY A 607 -12.32 -16.76 -0.18
N GLY A 608 -12.58 -18.01 0.09
CA GLY A 608 -13.61 -18.82 -0.61
C GLY A 608 -13.27 -19.35 -2.01
N GLY A 609 -12.03 -19.22 -2.50
CA GLY A 609 -11.58 -19.77 -3.79
C GLY A 609 -11.39 -21.28 -3.78
N ARG A 610 -11.38 -21.91 -4.95
CA ARG A 610 -11.18 -23.35 -5.11
C ARG A 610 -9.81 -23.73 -5.66
N ASP A 611 -9.38 -24.98 -5.45
CA ASP A 611 -8.14 -25.55 -5.98
C ASP A 611 -6.87 -24.80 -5.54
N ASN A 612 -6.90 -24.07 -4.41
CA ASN A 612 -5.73 -23.40 -3.83
C ASN A 612 -4.93 -24.40 -3.01
N VAL A 613 -3.60 -24.32 -3.10
CA VAL A 613 -2.67 -25.23 -2.43
C VAL A 613 -1.77 -24.45 -1.49
N MET A 614 -1.86 -24.68 -0.19
CA MET A 614 -1.11 -24.01 0.87
C MET A 614 -0.33 -25.04 1.66
N VAL A 615 0.94 -25.24 1.30
CA VAL A 615 1.74 -26.38 1.80
C VAL A 615 3.15 -25.98 2.20
N ASN A 616 3.73 -26.74 3.11
CA ASN A 616 5.15 -26.63 3.48
C ASN A 616 5.56 -25.24 4.01
N ASN A 617 4.63 -24.45 4.58
CA ASN A 617 4.92 -23.14 5.10
C ASN A 617 5.25 -23.20 6.60
N VAL A 618 6.09 -22.29 7.08
CA VAL A 618 6.29 -22.01 8.51
C VAL A 618 5.51 -20.74 8.85
N LEU A 619 4.51 -20.86 9.72
CA LEU A 619 3.54 -19.83 10.08
C LEU A 619 3.66 -19.55 11.59
N ALA A 620 4.41 -18.52 11.98
CA ALA A 620 4.75 -18.34 13.38
C ALA A 620 4.45 -16.92 13.92
N ARG A 621 3.98 -16.84 15.17
CA ARG A 621 3.66 -15.60 15.90
C ARG A 621 2.69 -14.68 15.15
N CYS A 622 1.77 -15.27 14.40
CA CYS A 622 0.70 -14.55 13.70
C CYS A 622 -0.60 -14.53 14.53
N GLY A 623 -1.60 -13.78 14.11
CA GLY A 623 -2.95 -13.89 14.67
C GLY A 623 -3.48 -15.31 14.43
N ASP A 624 -3.91 -15.65 13.22
CA ASP A 624 -4.25 -17.02 12.85
C ASP A 624 -3.26 -17.55 11.81
N ALA A 625 -2.92 -18.85 11.85
CA ALA A 625 -2.11 -19.45 10.81
C ALA A 625 -2.86 -19.52 9.47
N LEU A 626 -4.12 -19.92 9.52
CA LEU A 626 -5.05 -19.90 8.39
C LEU A 626 -6.40 -19.31 8.81
N SER A 627 -6.90 -18.36 8.03
CA SER A 627 -8.32 -18.00 8.06
C SER A 627 -8.96 -18.37 6.73
N ALA A 628 -10.10 -19.07 6.75
CA ALA A 628 -10.79 -19.49 5.55
C ALA A 628 -12.31 -19.36 5.67
N ASP A 629 -12.96 -19.04 4.56
CA ASP A 629 -14.42 -18.94 4.46
C ASP A 629 -14.96 -19.51 3.15
N SER A 630 -16.28 -19.65 3.05
CA SER A 630 -17.00 -20.08 1.85
C SER A 630 -17.78 -18.91 1.23
N ARG A 631 -17.20 -17.69 1.21
CA ARG A 631 -17.90 -16.47 0.77
C ARG A 631 -18.53 -16.57 -0.62
N GLY A 632 -17.98 -17.38 -1.50
CA GLY A 632 -18.58 -17.65 -2.82
C GLY A 632 -19.96 -18.27 -2.79
N ALA A 633 -20.25 -19.06 -1.77
CA ALA A 633 -21.53 -19.75 -1.58
C ALA A 633 -22.41 -19.14 -0.50
N GLU A 634 -21.81 -18.62 0.58
CA GLU A 634 -22.50 -18.26 1.82
C GLU A 634 -22.99 -16.81 1.87
N TRP A 635 -22.35 -15.89 1.16
CA TRP A 635 -22.76 -14.49 1.21
C TRP A 635 -24.05 -14.26 0.42
N PRO A 636 -25.18 -13.95 1.06
CA PRO A 636 -26.43 -13.61 0.36
C PRO A 636 -26.23 -12.38 -0.52
N GLY A 637 -26.58 -12.46 -1.80
CA GLY A 637 -26.39 -11.35 -2.73
C GLY A 637 -24.94 -11.05 -3.06
N SER A 638 -24.03 -12.01 -2.82
CA SER A 638 -22.64 -11.90 -3.23
C SER A 638 -22.52 -11.58 -4.72
N PRO A 639 -21.66 -10.62 -5.11
CA PRO A 639 -21.48 -10.24 -6.51
C PRO A 639 -21.13 -11.40 -7.44
N ASN A 640 -20.53 -12.48 -6.93
CA ASN A 640 -20.19 -13.67 -7.73
C ASN A 640 -21.41 -14.52 -8.14
N ASN A 641 -22.59 -14.23 -7.59
CA ASN A 641 -23.83 -14.96 -7.87
C ASN A 641 -24.66 -14.32 -9.00
N ILE A 642 -24.28 -13.15 -9.48
CA ILE A 642 -25.04 -12.38 -10.47
C ILE A 642 -24.15 -12.16 -11.69
N PRO A 643 -24.47 -12.76 -12.86
CA PRO A 643 -23.73 -12.48 -14.08
C PRO A 643 -23.73 -10.98 -14.40
N GLY A 644 -22.57 -10.44 -14.81
CA GLY A 644 -22.39 -9.03 -15.12
C GLY A 644 -22.13 -8.13 -13.92
N ASP A 645 -21.95 -8.67 -12.73
CA ASP A 645 -21.55 -7.90 -11.55
C ASP A 645 -20.04 -7.54 -11.55
N SER A 646 -19.57 -6.86 -10.50
CA SER A 646 -18.19 -6.40 -10.40
C SER A 646 -17.15 -7.53 -10.29
N TRP A 647 -17.54 -8.73 -9.87
CA TRP A 647 -16.63 -9.87 -9.78
C TRP A 647 -16.55 -10.65 -11.09
N ASN A 648 -17.66 -10.85 -11.78
CA ASN A 648 -17.74 -11.44 -13.13
C ASN A 648 -16.98 -12.78 -13.28
N LEU A 649 -16.99 -13.63 -12.25
CA LEU A 649 -16.10 -14.80 -12.14
C LEU A 649 -16.24 -15.75 -13.34
N LEU A 650 -17.46 -16.09 -13.76
CA LEU A 650 -17.68 -16.94 -14.93
C LEU A 650 -17.33 -16.22 -16.23
N GLU A 651 -17.69 -14.95 -16.37
CA GLU A 651 -17.38 -14.18 -17.58
C GLU A 651 -15.86 -14.05 -17.82
N LYS A 652 -15.07 -13.90 -16.73
CA LYS A 652 -13.61 -13.89 -16.80
C LYS A 652 -13.06 -15.22 -17.33
N LEU A 653 -13.58 -16.35 -16.88
CA LEU A 653 -13.25 -17.67 -17.42
C LEU A 653 -13.63 -17.79 -18.90
N GLN A 654 -14.82 -17.35 -19.27
CA GLN A 654 -15.30 -17.40 -20.66
C GLN A 654 -14.39 -16.58 -21.59
N LYS A 655 -13.91 -15.42 -21.13
CA LYS A 655 -13.01 -14.57 -21.93
C LYS A 655 -11.70 -15.26 -22.30
N VAL A 656 -11.14 -16.08 -21.43
CA VAL A 656 -9.89 -16.81 -21.71
C VAL A 656 -10.12 -18.13 -22.44
N GLY A 657 -11.40 -18.54 -22.62
CA GLY A 657 -11.71 -19.77 -23.33
C GLY A 657 -11.28 -21.04 -22.56
N TYR A 658 -11.39 -21.03 -21.25
CA TYR A 658 -10.85 -22.00 -20.29
C TYR A 658 -11.16 -23.49 -20.58
N GLN A 659 -12.19 -23.80 -21.36
CA GLN A 659 -12.57 -25.17 -21.77
C GLN A 659 -11.91 -25.60 -23.08
N ASN A 660 -11.14 -24.71 -23.74
CA ASN A 660 -10.41 -25.00 -24.97
C ASN A 660 -8.91 -25.17 -24.68
N GLU A 661 -8.16 -25.68 -25.67
CA GLU A 661 -6.69 -25.71 -25.57
C GLU A 661 -6.11 -24.29 -25.69
N PRO A 662 -5.03 -23.97 -24.96
CA PRO A 662 -4.24 -24.85 -24.09
C PRO A 662 -4.78 -25.00 -22.66
N TRP A 663 -5.81 -24.27 -22.26
CA TRP A 663 -6.34 -24.22 -20.90
C TRP A 663 -6.87 -25.57 -20.42
N ALA A 664 -7.60 -26.30 -21.29
CA ALA A 664 -8.25 -27.55 -20.92
C ALA A 664 -7.23 -28.61 -20.47
N SER A 665 -6.08 -28.72 -21.17
CA SER A 665 -5.03 -29.65 -20.78
C SER A 665 -4.14 -29.11 -19.65
N ARG A 666 -3.91 -27.80 -19.59
CA ARG A 666 -3.06 -27.17 -18.58
C ARG A 666 -3.75 -27.12 -17.20
N TYR A 667 -5.06 -26.85 -17.18
CA TYR A 667 -5.86 -26.66 -15.96
C TYR A 667 -7.16 -27.46 -16.00
N PRO A 668 -7.09 -28.81 -15.95
CA PRO A 668 -8.26 -29.66 -16.13
C PRO A 668 -9.33 -29.44 -15.04
N ALA A 669 -8.96 -29.14 -13.79
CA ALA A 669 -9.90 -28.80 -12.73
C ALA A 669 -10.68 -27.51 -13.03
N CYS A 670 -10.02 -26.50 -13.61
CA CYS A 670 -10.66 -25.28 -14.07
C CYS A 670 -11.59 -25.54 -15.25
N ALA A 671 -11.13 -26.32 -16.25
CA ALA A 671 -11.91 -26.67 -17.44
C ALA A 671 -13.19 -27.48 -17.11
N ALA A 672 -13.22 -28.15 -15.96
CA ALA A 672 -14.39 -28.89 -15.48
C ALA A 672 -15.51 -27.99 -14.94
N ILE A 673 -15.23 -26.72 -14.61
CA ILE A 673 -16.25 -25.77 -14.15
C ILE A 673 -17.29 -25.59 -15.27
N PRO A 674 -18.61 -25.70 -14.98
CA PRO A 674 -19.64 -25.52 -15.99
C PRO A 674 -19.58 -24.14 -16.63
N ASN A 675 -19.80 -24.07 -17.94
CA ASN A 675 -19.88 -22.82 -18.70
C ASN A 675 -21.30 -22.22 -18.73
N ASP A 676 -22.07 -22.54 -17.70
CA ASP A 676 -23.45 -22.11 -17.52
C ASP A 676 -23.69 -21.81 -16.04
N TRP A 677 -24.20 -20.62 -15.74
CA TRP A 677 -24.41 -20.17 -14.36
C TRP A 677 -25.45 -21.01 -13.62
N ASP A 678 -26.53 -21.46 -14.29
CA ASP A 678 -27.56 -22.30 -13.67
C ASP A 678 -26.98 -23.63 -13.18
N ALA A 679 -26.03 -24.19 -13.93
CA ALA A 679 -25.31 -25.40 -13.51
C ALA A 679 -24.35 -25.15 -12.34
N ILE A 680 -23.74 -23.98 -12.28
CA ILE A 680 -22.84 -23.58 -11.18
C ILE A 680 -23.63 -23.45 -9.85
N ILE A 681 -24.83 -22.90 -9.90
CA ILE A 681 -25.67 -22.65 -8.72
C ILE A 681 -26.71 -23.77 -8.46
N ALA A 682 -26.69 -24.84 -9.23
CA ALA A 682 -27.64 -25.93 -9.09
C ALA A 682 -27.61 -26.51 -7.65
N PRO A 683 -28.77 -27.00 -7.13
CA PRO A 683 -28.80 -27.58 -5.79
C PRO A 683 -27.77 -28.71 -5.62
N GLY A 684 -26.91 -28.59 -4.61
CA GLY A 684 -25.84 -29.55 -4.33
C GLY A 684 -24.58 -29.36 -5.17
N ALA A 685 -24.50 -28.35 -6.05
CA ALA A 685 -23.27 -28.00 -6.76
C ALA A 685 -22.27 -27.32 -5.81
N MET A 686 -21.00 -27.69 -5.91
CA MET A 686 -19.92 -27.22 -5.03
C MET A 686 -19.00 -26.19 -5.71
N TRP A 687 -19.32 -25.72 -6.92
CA TRP A 687 -18.43 -24.88 -7.72
C TRP A 687 -18.06 -23.54 -7.07
N ARG A 688 -18.89 -23.03 -6.16
CA ARG A 688 -18.66 -21.78 -5.42
C ARG A 688 -18.00 -21.98 -4.05
N HIS A 689 -17.81 -23.22 -3.64
CA HIS A 689 -17.14 -23.56 -2.38
C HIS A 689 -15.63 -23.73 -2.57
N PRO A 690 -14.83 -23.70 -1.50
CA PRO A 690 -13.38 -23.90 -1.54
C PRO A 690 -12.99 -25.38 -1.77
N GLU A 691 -13.70 -26.05 -2.69
CA GLU A 691 -13.47 -27.44 -3.05
C GLU A 691 -12.13 -27.64 -3.73
N GLY A 692 -11.46 -28.74 -3.44
CA GLY A 692 -10.16 -29.08 -4.00
C GLY A 692 -8.96 -28.33 -3.40
N CYS A 693 -9.19 -27.51 -2.37
CA CYS A 693 -8.11 -26.83 -1.65
C CYS A 693 -7.31 -27.81 -0.78
N VAL A 694 -6.04 -27.49 -0.59
CA VAL A 694 -5.10 -28.28 0.22
C VAL A 694 -4.42 -27.37 1.24
N PHE A 695 -4.43 -27.80 2.52
CA PHE A 695 -3.64 -27.18 3.59
C PHE A 695 -2.92 -28.27 4.35
N SER A 696 -1.67 -28.56 3.97
CA SER A 696 -0.91 -29.68 4.52
C SER A 696 0.58 -29.40 4.63
N ARG A 697 1.26 -30.13 5.52
CA ARG A 697 2.70 -30.00 5.80
C ARG A 697 3.10 -28.57 6.22
N ASN A 698 2.20 -27.82 6.87
CA ASN A 698 2.53 -26.53 7.43
C ASN A 698 2.93 -26.67 8.90
N VAL A 699 3.82 -25.81 9.35
CA VAL A 699 4.31 -25.76 10.73
C VAL A 699 3.83 -24.47 11.38
N GLY A 700 2.97 -24.59 12.39
CA GLY A 700 2.47 -23.47 13.19
C GLY A 700 3.23 -23.36 14.51
N PHE A 701 3.56 -22.14 14.92
CA PHE A 701 4.20 -21.87 16.19
C PHE A 701 3.77 -20.56 16.81
N ALA A 702 3.27 -20.61 18.05
CA ALA A 702 2.93 -19.45 18.85
C ALA A 702 1.99 -18.44 18.15
N ASN A 703 1.09 -18.93 17.28
CA ASN A 703 0.01 -18.15 16.71
C ASN A 703 -1.11 -17.99 17.75
N THR A 704 -1.90 -16.93 17.66
CA THR A 704 -3.06 -16.77 18.54
C THR A 704 -4.07 -17.89 18.33
N SER A 705 -4.26 -18.33 17.08
CA SER A 705 -5.09 -19.48 16.71
C SER A 705 -4.49 -20.22 15.50
N TRP A 706 -4.74 -21.53 15.41
CA TRP A 706 -4.28 -22.33 14.29
C TRP A 706 -5.12 -22.10 13.04
N ILE A 707 -6.43 -22.35 13.14
CA ILE A 707 -7.35 -22.20 12.01
C ILE A 707 -8.61 -21.47 12.46
N ARG A 708 -8.97 -20.45 11.69
CA ARG A 708 -10.22 -19.70 11.82
C ARG A 708 -11.11 -19.99 10.62
N ALA A 709 -11.97 -20.98 10.72
CA ALA A 709 -12.93 -21.38 9.68
C ALA A 709 -14.08 -22.18 10.27
N SER A 710 -15.22 -22.27 9.58
CA SER A 710 -16.27 -23.21 9.93
C SER A 710 -15.89 -24.65 9.53
N ALA A 711 -16.43 -25.64 10.23
CA ALA A 711 -16.22 -27.04 9.87
C ALA A 711 -16.70 -27.33 8.44
N GLU A 712 -17.83 -26.73 8.04
CA GLU A 712 -18.41 -26.90 6.72
C GLU A 712 -17.48 -26.33 5.61
N THR A 713 -16.73 -25.28 5.90
CA THR A 713 -15.71 -24.73 4.99
C THR A 713 -14.55 -25.70 4.83
N LEU A 714 -14.07 -26.30 5.92
CA LEU A 714 -12.91 -27.20 5.89
C LEU A 714 -13.27 -28.60 5.35
N ASP A 715 -14.50 -29.07 5.55
CA ASP A 715 -14.96 -30.39 5.09
C ASP A 715 -14.89 -30.55 3.55
N VAL A 716 -14.86 -29.46 2.79
CA VAL A 716 -14.74 -29.49 1.32
C VAL A 716 -13.31 -29.38 0.81
N TYR A 717 -12.33 -29.20 1.69
CA TYR A 717 -10.92 -29.27 1.30
C TYR A 717 -10.55 -30.68 0.89
N ALA A 718 -9.73 -30.80 -0.13
CA ALA A 718 -9.24 -32.11 -0.59
C ALA A 718 -8.27 -32.74 0.41
N GLU A 719 -7.50 -31.90 1.14
CA GLU A 719 -6.51 -32.38 2.11
C GLU A 719 -6.31 -31.33 3.24
N MET A 720 -6.40 -31.82 4.49
CA MET A 720 -6.09 -31.08 5.72
C MET A 720 -5.26 -32.00 6.63
N ALA A 721 -4.05 -32.35 6.21
CA ALA A 721 -3.26 -33.40 6.86
C ALA A 721 -1.80 -33.01 7.06
N ASP A 722 -1.12 -33.78 7.91
CA ASP A 722 0.34 -33.68 8.13
C ASP A 722 0.82 -32.27 8.50
N ASN A 723 0.02 -31.52 9.29
CA ASN A 723 0.39 -30.22 9.81
C ASN A 723 0.89 -30.34 11.26
N LEU A 724 1.82 -29.50 11.69
CA LEU A 724 2.19 -29.31 13.09
C LEU A 724 1.54 -28.05 13.63
N GLU A 725 0.59 -28.22 14.55
CA GLU A 725 -0.09 -27.14 15.24
C GLU A 725 0.69 -26.79 16.53
N ASP A 726 1.07 -25.53 16.68
CA ASP A 726 1.74 -24.97 17.86
C ASP A 726 2.95 -25.80 18.34
N VAL A 727 3.81 -26.17 17.42
CA VAL A 727 5.04 -26.94 17.69
C VAL A 727 6.24 -26.04 17.41
N ASP A 728 7.15 -25.90 18.39
CA ASP A 728 8.40 -25.14 18.23
C ASP A 728 9.21 -25.69 17.03
N PRO A 729 9.36 -24.91 15.95
CA PRO A 729 10.06 -25.34 14.75
C PRO A 729 11.58 -25.37 14.92
N LYS A 730 12.10 -24.91 16.09
CA LYS A 730 13.52 -24.77 16.41
C LYS A 730 14.26 -23.89 15.41
N PHE A 731 13.96 -22.63 15.42
CA PHE A 731 14.71 -21.63 14.65
C PHE A 731 16.19 -21.57 15.08
N VAL A 732 17.09 -21.28 14.16
CA VAL A 732 18.53 -21.18 14.44
C VAL A 732 18.80 -19.99 15.39
N ASP A 733 18.30 -18.81 15.08
CA ASP A 733 18.40 -17.60 15.93
C ASP A 733 17.21 -16.67 15.73
N GLU A 734 16.10 -16.99 16.35
CA GLU A 734 14.85 -16.20 16.24
C GLU A 734 15.02 -14.74 16.67
N ALA A 735 15.90 -14.48 17.65
CA ALA A 735 16.12 -13.14 18.17
C ALA A 735 16.76 -12.19 17.14
N ASN A 736 17.54 -12.73 16.22
CA ASN A 736 18.18 -12.00 15.13
C ASN A 736 17.52 -12.28 13.77
N LEU A 737 16.29 -12.82 13.75
CA LEU A 737 15.51 -13.14 12.54
C LEU A 737 16.16 -14.20 11.64
N ASP A 738 17.09 -15.02 12.13
CA ASP A 738 17.48 -16.25 11.44
C ASP A 738 16.45 -17.35 11.73
N LEU A 739 15.42 -17.42 10.90
CA LEU A 739 14.34 -18.39 11.01
C LEU A 739 14.60 -19.67 10.22
N SER A 740 15.86 -19.92 9.83
CA SER A 740 16.29 -21.23 9.34
C SER A 740 15.96 -22.30 10.38
N LEU A 741 15.57 -23.48 9.94
CA LEU A 741 15.27 -24.59 10.84
C LEU A 741 16.54 -25.35 11.23
N GLN A 742 16.69 -25.65 12.52
CA GLN A 742 17.79 -26.50 13.00
C GLN A 742 17.65 -27.93 12.44
N PRO A 743 18.73 -28.68 12.28
CA PRO A 743 18.68 -30.03 11.70
C PRO A 743 17.79 -31.04 12.43
N ASP A 744 17.47 -30.79 13.69
CA ASP A 744 16.59 -31.61 14.52
C ASP A 744 15.20 -30.98 14.68
N SER A 745 14.81 -30.10 13.78
CA SER A 745 13.47 -29.52 13.73
C SER A 745 12.43 -30.63 13.52
N PRO A 746 11.30 -30.58 14.28
CA PRO A 746 10.20 -31.52 14.08
C PRO A 746 9.52 -31.39 12.72
N ALA A 747 9.71 -30.28 12.00
CA ALA A 747 9.24 -30.10 10.64
C ALA A 747 9.76 -31.21 9.70
N TYR A 748 11.02 -31.64 9.87
CA TYR A 748 11.64 -32.67 9.03
C TYR A 748 11.09 -34.09 9.29
N ASP A 749 10.34 -34.28 10.38
CA ASP A 749 9.63 -35.53 10.66
C ASP A 749 8.29 -35.64 9.90
N LEU A 750 7.79 -34.52 9.32
CA LEU A 750 6.57 -34.54 8.52
C LEU A 750 6.79 -35.23 7.18
N PRO A 751 5.92 -36.18 6.79
CA PRO A 751 6.07 -36.85 5.50
C PRO A 751 5.99 -35.87 4.33
N GLY A 752 7.07 -35.72 3.56
CA GLY A 752 7.12 -34.87 2.39
C GLY A 752 7.28 -33.37 2.69
N PHE A 753 7.66 -32.99 3.91
CA PHE A 753 8.14 -31.64 4.18
C PHE A 753 9.49 -31.43 3.49
N GLU A 754 9.61 -30.34 2.77
CA GLU A 754 10.84 -29.98 2.05
C GLU A 754 11.56 -28.85 2.79
N GLU A 755 12.90 -28.90 2.78
CA GLU A 755 13.71 -27.84 3.38
C GLU A 755 13.42 -26.49 2.72
N ILE A 756 13.20 -25.48 3.55
CA ILE A 756 12.94 -24.10 3.09
C ILE A 756 14.28 -23.38 2.98
N PRO A 757 14.66 -22.85 1.81
CA PRO A 757 15.93 -22.18 1.59
C PRO A 757 15.93 -20.75 2.17
N PHE A 758 15.81 -20.63 3.49
CA PHE A 758 15.63 -19.34 4.18
C PHE A 758 16.78 -18.36 3.89
N GLY A 759 18.02 -18.85 3.88
CA GLY A 759 19.19 -18.01 3.59
C GLY A 759 19.32 -17.52 2.15
N GLU A 760 18.38 -17.89 1.26
CA GLU A 760 18.32 -17.40 -0.13
C GLU A 760 17.20 -16.35 -0.34
N MET A 761 16.51 -15.95 0.75
CA MET A 761 15.41 -14.96 0.69
C MET A 761 15.96 -13.55 0.86
N GLY A 762 15.33 -12.59 0.18
CA GLY A 762 15.82 -11.22 0.12
C GLY A 762 16.89 -11.00 -0.95
N ILE A 763 17.56 -9.85 -0.90
CA ILE A 763 18.67 -9.53 -1.82
C ILE A 763 19.91 -10.28 -1.38
N ASP A 764 20.54 -11.01 -2.30
CA ASP A 764 21.85 -11.62 -2.04
C ASP A 764 22.86 -10.52 -1.66
N PRO A 765 23.69 -10.71 -0.61
CA PRO A 765 24.64 -9.71 -0.14
C PRO A 765 25.79 -9.40 -1.13
#